data_8003bba135f3b47186fcade2991839a5
#
_entry.id   8003bba135f3b47186fcade2991839a5
#
_cell.length_a   1.000
_cell.length_b   1.000
_cell.length_c   1.000
_cell.angle_alpha   90.00
_cell.angle_beta   90.00
_cell.angle_gamma   90.00
#
_symmetry.space_group_name_H-M   'P 1'
#
loop_
_entity.id
_entity.type
_entity.pdbx_description
1 polymer ?
#
loop_
_entity_poly.entity_id
_entity_poly.type
_entity_poly.pdbx_seq_one_letter_code
_entity_poly.pdbx_strand_id
1 'polypeptide(L)'
;MKLLNNIVFKTSLLFVSLFSLATIPTIPDEGMYPLSEISKLDLNSAGLKISVEEVYNPDGVSLIDALVRIGGCTGSFVSEEGLILTNHHCSFGAVQKASTVENNYLENGLIAKTHEEEIPAAGLTCRITISYEDVSARILSAANSVNDFTERISAISAAIKQIVSEEEKKDSTIKAEVSEMFAGQSYVLFRYKTINDIRLVYVPPRAIGEFGGESDNWVWPRHTGDFSFLRAYVAPDGSPAGYSKDNVPYHPKKYLTVNPNGVDEGDFVFVLGYPGRTFKNQPAQFLIYQEKYQLPYIQNLFSWMIDMYSEAGSNDPKLALELSSRIKGLANTEKNFRGKLIGLSRLNLVEKKMKEEEQLQTFINSSDELKQKYAIVLPDIENVYKQIFESGMKPMFLNMLGRNVTAYNLARILYEYRSELQKPEAERKKVYTSSGKQQLMNSINNTFSQFLPELDKRVMKKMFSDAVNYKEISFSLLNEFRQSEDADVKLSEYFEKVYSESVLLNKENYISLFDKSFDELKNLDDPLLKLAEQIEPMKMEEDFKATAREGELNILLAKFLEVKKLWLNKNFIPDANGTLRLTYGYVRGYSPADATYYSPVTTLKGVIEKGKSDGDYKLPQSVRELYDKKDFGNFVEEDLGQVPVAILYNTDTSGGNSGSPVLDANGELVALNFDRCFEATINDYAWSEDYSRSIGVDIRYVLWVTQKIGGADFLLEEMGVE
;
A
#
# COMPACT_ATOMS: atom_id res chain seq x y z
N MET A 1 -30.35 41.20 -54.09
CA MET A 1 -30.40 39.75 -53.81
C MET A 1 -29.05 39.02 -54.01
N LYS A 2 -28.14 39.39 -54.93
CA LYS A 2 -26.82 38.70 -55.08
C LYS A 2 -25.77 39.10 -54.05
N LEU A 3 -25.87 40.22 -53.35
CA LEU A 3 -24.94 40.65 -52.30
C LEU A 3 -25.23 40.03 -50.95
N LEU A 4 -26.48 39.67 -50.63
CA LEU A 4 -26.85 39.03 -49.36
C LEU A 4 -26.41 37.58 -49.29
N ASN A 5 -26.43 36.84 -50.42
CA ASN A 5 -26.04 35.45 -50.44
C ASN A 5 -24.54 35.23 -50.22
N ASN A 6 -23.69 36.20 -50.62
CA ASN A 6 -22.23 36.05 -50.42
C ASN A 6 -21.78 36.37 -48.99
N ILE A 7 -22.57 37.15 -48.21
CA ILE A 7 -22.26 37.43 -46.81
C ILE A 7 -22.67 36.26 -45.91
N VAL A 8 -23.83 35.66 -46.19
CA VAL A 8 -24.31 34.50 -45.45
C VAL A 8 -23.41 33.29 -45.67
N PHE A 9 -22.89 33.07 -46.86
CA PHE A 9 -22.00 31.94 -47.15
C PHE A 9 -20.58 32.12 -46.56
N LYS A 10 -20.06 33.35 -46.47
CA LYS A 10 -18.76 33.62 -45.83
C LYS A 10 -18.84 33.60 -44.31
N THR A 11 -19.94 34.00 -43.69
CA THR A 11 -20.16 33.90 -42.23
C THR A 11 -20.42 32.44 -41.81
N SER A 12 -21.11 31.64 -42.60
CA SER A 12 -21.29 30.20 -42.32
C SER A 12 -20.01 29.42 -42.46
N LEU A 13 -19.08 29.78 -43.37
CA LEU A 13 -17.76 29.14 -43.47
C LEU A 13 -16.80 29.54 -42.31
N LEU A 14 -16.95 30.77 -41.77
CA LEU A 14 -16.16 31.20 -40.61
C LEU A 14 -16.66 30.56 -39.29
N PHE A 15 -17.95 30.22 -39.19
CA PHE A 15 -18.49 29.51 -38.00
C PHE A 15 -18.20 27.98 -38.00
N VAL A 16 -18.03 27.37 -39.18
CA VAL A 16 -17.67 25.95 -39.30
C VAL A 16 -16.18 25.74 -39.03
N SER A 17 -15.31 26.73 -39.25
CA SER A 17 -13.87 26.61 -38.95
C SER A 17 -13.47 26.90 -37.50
N LEU A 18 -14.39 27.41 -36.66
CA LEU A 18 -14.15 27.60 -35.21
C LEU A 18 -14.70 26.45 -34.34
N PHE A 19 -15.38 25.45 -34.94
CA PHE A 19 -15.93 24.33 -34.20
C PHE A 19 -15.11 23.01 -34.33
N SER A 20 -13.91 23.05 -34.89
CA SER A 20 -13.11 21.86 -35.17
C SER A 20 -11.80 21.76 -34.38
N LEU A 21 -11.76 22.33 -33.18
CA LEU A 21 -10.72 22.07 -32.19
C LEU A 21 -11.33 21.73 -30.82
N ALA A 22 -12.40 20.92 -30.80
CA ALA A 22 -12.66 20.11 -29.64
C ALA A 22 -11.61 18.99 -29.70
N THR A 23 -10.49 19.18 -29.05
CA THR A 23 -9.56 18.08 -28.76
C THR A 23 -10.37 16.99 -28.09
N ILE A 24 -10.49 15.84 -28.76
CA ILE A 24 -11.04 14.63 -28.12
C ILE A 24 -10.18 14.45 -26.86
N PRO A 25 -10.78 14.43 -25.66
CA PRO A 25 -9.98 14.25 -24.47
C PRO A 25 -9.22 12.92 -24.59
N THR A 26 -7.90 13.00 -24.59
CA THR A 26 -7.07 11.80 -24.56
C THR A 26 -7.34 11.03 -23.30
N ILE A 27 -7.67 9.74 -23.42
CA ILE A 27 -7.86 8.84 -22.30
C ILE A 27 -6.53 8.12 -22.11
N PRO A 28 -5.92 8.15 -20.92
CA PRO A 28 -4.69 7.41 -20.67
C PRO A 28 -4.95 5.90 -20.74
N ASP A 29 -3.92 5.14 -21.07
CA ASP A 29 -4.00 3.70 -20.97
C ASP A 29 -3.97 3.24 -19.51
N GLU A 30 -4.82 2.28 -19.17
CA GLU A 30 -4.78 1.63 -17.87
C GLU A 30 -3.43 0.95 -17.65
N GLY A 31 -2.78 1.20 -16.52
CA GLY A 31 -1.62 0.41 -16.09
C GLY A 31 -0.59 1.16 -15.26
N MET A 32 0.16 0.33 -14.53
CA MET A 32 1.38 0.70 -13.80
C MET A 32 2.54 -0.03 -14.49
N TYR A 33 3.17 0.64 -15.44
CA TYR A 33 4.12 0.06 -16.38
C TYR A 33 5.47 -0.23 -15.72
N PRO A 34 5.99 -1.47 -15.77
CA PRO A 34 7.34 -1.77 -15.29
C PRO A 34 8.39 -1.12 -16.21
N LEU A 35 9.60 -0.95 -15.70
CA LEU A 35 10.71 -0.31 -16.44
C LEU A 35 10.92 -0.90 -17.83
N SER A 36 10.78 -2.22 -17.98
CA SER A 36 10.92 -2.93 -19.27
C SER A 36 9.89 -2.55 -20.33
N GLU A 37 8.79 -1.93 -19.95
CA GLU A 37 7.71 -1.54 -20.85
C GLU A 37 7.71 -0.05 -21.19
N ILE A 38 8.41 0.80 -20.42
CA ILE A 38 8.39 2.26 -20.59
C ILE A 38 8.82 2.67 -21.99
N SER A 39 9.88 2.06 -22.54
CA SER A 39 10.36 2.37 -23.89
C SER A 39 9.41 1.98 -25.03
N LYS A 40 8.35 1.20 -24.72
CA LYS A 40 7.34 0.77 -25.70
C LYS A 40 6.10 1.67 -25.69
N LEU A 41 6.01 2.60 -24.73
CA LEU A 41 4.90 3.53 -24.61
C LEU A 41 5.09 4.73 -25.56
N ASP A 42 4.03 5.16 -26.18
CA ASP A 42 4.02 6.40 -26.98
C ASP A 42 3.68 7.60 -26.09
N LEU A 43 4.54 7.86 -25.09
CA LEU A 43 4.34 8.93 -24.14
C LEU A 43 4.37 10.33 -24.77
N ASN A 44 5.13 10.50 -25.86
CA ASN A 44 5.19 11.77 -26.57
C ASN A 44 3.85 12.11 -27.23
N SER A 45 3.16 11.14 -27.83
CA SER A 45 1.80 11.35 -28.36
C SER A 45 0.79 11.59 -27.23
N ALA A 46 1.02 11.07 -26.02
CA ALA A 46 0.21 11.34 -24.86
C ALA A 46 0.44 12.75 -24.25
N GLY A 47 1.57 13.39 -24.53
CA GLY A 47 1.86 14.74 -24.06
C GLY A 47 3.23 14.97 -23.45
N LEU A 48 4.05 13.92 -23.29
CA LEU A 48 5.42 14.04 -22.79
C LEU A 48 6.28 14.88 -23.75
N LYS A 49 7.02 15.87 -23.26
CA LYS A 49 7.85 16.79 -24.04
C LYS A 49 9.34 16.45 -24.00
N ILE A 50 9.79 15.66 -23.03
CA ILE A 50 11.15 15.12 -22.96
C ILE A 50 11.20 13.76 -23.65
N SER A 51 12.41 13.23 -23.87
CA SER A 51 12.55 11.89 -24.45
C SER A 51 12.19 10.80 -23.43
N VAL A 52 11.80 9.63 -23.91
CA VAL A 52 11.51 8.49 -23.03
C VAL A 52 12.78 8.01 -22.33
N GLU A 53 13.96 8.20 -22.92
CA GLU A 53 15.27 7.90 -22.34
C GLU A 53 15.61 8.83 -21.17
N GLU A 54 15.12 10.07 -21.15
CA GLU A 54 15.25 10.95 -19.99
C GLU A 54 14.38 10.46 -18.81
N VAL A 55 13.24 9.84 -19.11
CA VAL A 55 12.40 9.20 -18.07
C VAL A 55 13.06 7.93 -17.55
N TYR A 56 13.49 7.04 -18.44
CA TYR A 56 14.19 5.80 -18.12
C TYR A 56 15.24 5.44 -19.16
N ASN A 57 16.50 5.31 -18.71
CA ASN A 57 17.63 4.87 -19.52
C ASN A 57 18.36 3.70 -18.83
N PRO A 58 18.30 2.47 -19.36
CA PRO A 58 18.99 1.33 -18.74
C PRO A 58 20.52 1.47 -18.74
N ASP A 59 21.09 2.26 -19.66
CA ASP A 59 22.53 2.43 -19.86
C ASP A 59 23.06 3.79 -19.36
N GLY A 60 22.18 4.64 -18.81
CA GLY A 60 22.54 6.00 -18.39
C GLY A 60 21.74 6.49 -17.18
N VAL A 61 21.94 7.77 -16.86
CA VAL A 61 21.20 8.46 -15.80
C VAL A 61 19.89 9.00 -16.35
N SER A 62 18.80 8.82 -15.61
CA SER A 62 17.45 9.22 -15.99
C SER A 62 16.63 9.62 -14.75
N LEU A 63 15.37 10.06 -14.93
CA LEU A 63 14.53 10.49 -13.81
C LEU A 63 14.33 9.42 -12.74
N ILE A 64 14.34 8.13 -13.12
CA ILE A 64 14.17 7.04 -12.12
C ILE A 64 15.30 6.97 -11.10
N ASP A 65 16.50 7.49 -11.40
CA ASP A 65 17.63 7.52 -10.47
C ASP A 65 17.41 8.50 -9.30
N ALA A 66 16.41 9.38 -9.42
CA ALA A 66 15.98 10.26 -8.33
C ALA A 66 14.98 9.57 -7.38
N LEU A 67 14.46 8.38 -7.74
CA LEU A 67 13.40 7.72 -6.98
C LEU A 67 13.94 6.83 -5.88
N VAL A 68 13.27 6.86 -4.74
CA VAL A 68 13.60 6.01 -3.60
C VAL A 68 12.36 5.32 -3.07
N ARG A 69 12.51 4.05 -2.66
CA ARG A 69 11.53 3.37 -1.84
C ARG A 69 11.88 3.61 -0.38
N ILE A 70 10.97 4.25 0.36
CA ILE A 70 11.17 4.60 1.77
C ILE A 70 10.08 3.94 2.63
N GLY A 71 10.46 2.98 3.48
CA GLY A 71 9.48 2.15 4.18
C GLY A 71 8.53 1.45 3.21
N GLY A 72 7.23 1.65 3.38
CA GLY A 72 6.17 1.17 2.47
C GLY A 72 5.74 2.20 1.40
N CYS A 73 6.45 3.31 1.29
CA CYS A 73 6.15 4.46 0.45
C CYS A 73 7.22 4.67 -0.64
N THR A 74 6.97 5.67 -1.48
CA THR A 74 7.92 6.25 -2.41
C THR A 74 8.42 7.60 -1.89
N GLY A 75 9.57 8.05 -2.34
CA GLY A 75 10.11 9.40 -2.19
C GLY A 75 10.95 9.74 -3.40
N SER A 76 11.38 10.99 -3.50
CA SER A 76 12.30 11.43 -4.55
C SER A 76 13.35 12.38 -4.01
N PHE A 77 14.58 12.26 -4.50
CA PHE A 77 15.59 13.27 -4.27
C PHE A 77 15.21 14.56 -4.99
N VAL A 78 15.29 15.69 -4.28
CA VAL A 78 14.98 17.04 -4.78
C VAL A 78 16.14 18.00 -4.63
N SER A 79 17.30 17.52 -4.20
CA SER A 79 18.56 18.31 -4.16
C SER A 79 19.77 17.40 -4.42
N GLU A 80 20.92 18.03 -4.71
CA GLU A 80 22.20 17.33 -4.86
C GLU A 80 22.77 16.80 -3.52
N GLU A 81 22.28 17.30 -2.38
CA GLU A 81 22.70 16.91 -1.03
C GLU A 81 21.75 15.91 -0.38
N GLY A 82 21.05 15.10 -1.18
CA GLY A 82 20.28 13.96 -0.71
C GLY A 82 19.00 14.32 0.03
N LEU A 83 18.46 15.53 -0.17
CA LEU A 83 17.14 15.92 0.33
C LEU A 83 16.06 15.10 -0.37
N ILE A 84 15.17 14.46 0.41
CA ILE A 84 14.10 13.61 -0.07
C ILE A 84 12.76 14.24 0.27
N LEU A 85 11.90 14.40 -0.72
CA LEU A 85 10.49 14.75 -0.52
C LEU A 85 9.65 13.46 -0.51
N THR A 86 8.82 13.31 0.53
CA THR A 86 7.86 12.22 0.69
C THR A 86 6.63 12.68 1.49
N ASN A 87 5.64 11.82 1.74
CA ASN A 87 4.47 12.21 2.51
C ASN A 87 4.74 12.30 4.03
N HIS A 88 3.95 13.13 4.70
CA HIS A 88 3.90 13.22 6.15
C HIS A 88 3.55 11.87 6.78
N HIS A 89 2.52 11.18 6.28
CA HIS A 89 2.11 9.89 6.81
C HIS A 89 3.18 8.80 6.61
N CYS A 90 4.09 8.92 5.64
CA CYS A 90 5.22 8.00 5.44
C CYS A 90 6.31 8.18 6.51
N SER A 91 6.51 9.39 6.99
CA SER A 91 7.46 9.73 8.06
C SER A 91 6.84 9.66 9.48
N PHE A 92 5.51 9.55 9.59
CA PHE A 92 4.75 9.64 10.84
C PHE A 92 5.35 8.81 11.99
N GLY A 93 5.63 7.52 11.74
CA GLY A 93 6.20 6.64 12.75
C GLY A 93 7.59 7.04 13.24
N ALA A 94 8.41 7.66 12.40
CA ALA A 94 9.72 8.19 12.78
C ALA A 94 9.58 9.48 13.58
N VAL A 95 8.68 10.37 13.14
CA VAL A 95 8.37 11.63 13.86
C VAL A 95 7.79 11.33 15.24
N GLN A 96 6.89 10.37 15.36
CA GLN A 96 6.33 9.93 16.64
C GLN A 96 7.41 9.42 17.60
N LYS A 97 8.36 8.61 17.12
CA LYS A 97 9.48 8.11 17.92
C LYS A 97 10.46 9.19 18.34
N ALA A 98 10.63 10.22 17.52
CA ALA A 98 11.48 11.38 17.83
C ALA A 98 10.80 12.36 18.81
N SER A 99 9.47 12.34 18.90
CA SER A 99 8.70 13.24 19.77
C SER A 99 8.83 12.88 21.24
N THR A 100 8.96 13.91 22.08
CA THR A 100 8.93 13.82 23.55
C THR A 100 7.84 14.75 24.10
N VAL A 101 7.63 14.74 25.41
CA VAL A 101 6.69 15.66 26.07
C VAL A 101 7.14 17.12 25.90
N GLU A 102 8.46 17.37 25.94
CA GLU A 102 9.05 18.69 25.79
C GLU A 102 9.11 19.13 24.32
N ASN A 103 9.35 18.19 23.40
CA ASN A 103 9.48 18.42 21.96
C ASN A 103 8.50 17.53 21.20
N ASN A 104 7.25 17.97 21.15
CA ASN A 104 6.20 17.23 20.41
C ASN A 104 6.25 17.59 18.92
N TYR A 105 7.20 17.01 18.20
CA TYR A 105 7.41 17.25 16.76
C TYR A 105 6.22 16.79 15.92
N LEU A 106 5.49 15.79 16.38
CA LEU A 106 4.30 15.32 15.67
C LEU A 106 3.20 16.39 15.65
N GLU A 107 2.92 17.03 16.78
CA GLU A 107 1.86 18.06 16.87
C GLU A 107 2.33 19.41 16.32
N ASN A 108 3.57 19.81 16.61
CA ASN A 108 4.07 21.16 16.36
C ASN A 108 4.89 21.30 15.09
N GLY A 109 5.26 20.17 14.45
CA GLY A 109 6.19 20.15 13.33
C GLY A 109 7.66 20.16 13.78
N LEU A 110 8.56 20.00 12.81
CA LEU A 110 10.02 20.00 13.00
C LEU A 110 10.65 20.81 11.89
N ILE A 111 11.67 21.59 12.23
CA ILE A 111 12.54 22.31 11.29
C ILE A 111 13.97 22.15 11.79
N ALA A 112 14.83 21.49 11.03
CA ALA A 112 16.27 21.44 11.23
C ALA A 112 16.92 22.45 10.29
N LYS A 113 17.56 23.47 10.85
CA LYS A 113 18.19 24.57 10.08
C LYS A 113 19.61 24.25 9.65
N THR A 114 20.23 23.28 10.27
CA THR A 114 21.57 22.78 9.96
C THR A 114 21.57 21.26 9.95
N HIS A 115 22.55 20.64 9.32
CA HIS A 115 22.71 19.20 9.27
C HIS A 115 22.84 18.56 10.66
N GLU A 116 23.40 19.28 11.63
CA GLU A 116 23.57 18.84 13.02
C GLU A 116 22.24 18.79 13.79
N GLU A 117 21.26 19.59 13.37
CA GLU A 117 19.92 19.62 13.97
C GLU A 117 19.01 18.53 13.39
N GLU A 118 19.39 17.89 12.27
CA GLU A 118 18.60 16.82 11.64
C GLU A 118 18.52 15.58 12.53
N ILE A 119 17.31 15.09 12.75
CA ILE A 119 17.02 14.03 13.72
C ILE A 119 16.96 12.66 13.02
N PRO A 120 17.62 11.60 13.53
CA PRO A 120 17.50 10.26 12.97
C PRO A 120 16.06 9.79 12.85
N ALA A 121 15.63 9.40 11.64
CA ALA A 121 14.31 8.85 11.36
C ALA A 121 14.27 7.36 11.71
N ALA A 122 14.20 7.06 13.00
CA ALA A 122 14.32 5.71 13.55
C ALA A 122 13.30 4.72 12.93
N GLY A 123 13.83 3.69 12.25
CA GLY A 123 13.06 2.64 11.59
C GLY A 123 12.79 2.89 10.11
N LEU A 124 13.19 4.02 9.54
CA LEU A 124 13.19 4.25 8.11
C LEU A 124 14.51 3.85 7.46
N THR A 125 14.43 3.28 6.28
CA THR A 125 15.53 3.02 5.38
C THR A 125 15.11 3.39 3.98
N CYS A 126 16.05 3.81 3.16
CA CYS A 126 15.84 4.18 1.78
C CYS A 126 16.45 3.13 0.85
N ARG A 127 15.74 2.72 -0.19
CA ARG A 127 16.24 1.82 -1.23
C ARG A 127 16.18 2.50 -2.60
N ILE A 128 17.29 2.48 -3.30
CA ILE A 128 17.44 3.01 -4.67
C ILE A 128 17.52 1.80 -5.59
N THR A 129 16.69 1.72 -6.62
CA THR A 129 16.77 0.67 -7.64
C THR A 129 18.02 0.90 -8.50
N ILE A 130 18.94 -0.08 -8.54
CA ILE A 130 20.17 -0.01 -9.32
C ILE A 130 20.01 -0.67 -10.67
N SER A 131 19.45 -1.88 -10.70
CA SER A 131 19.25 -2.67 -11.90
C SER A 131 18.19 -3.74 -11.71
N TYR A 132 17.74 -4.29 -12.83
CA TYR A 132 16.89 -5.49 -12.83
C TYR A 132 17.38 -6.49 -13.87
N GLU A 133 17.00 -7.76 -13.71
CA GLU A 133 17.40 -8.87 -14.59
C GLU A 133 16.30 -9.94 -14.62
N ASP A 134 15.96 -10.44 -15.80
CA ASP A 134 15.05 -11.57 -15.95
C ASP A 134 15.73 -12.87 -15.50
N VAL A 135 15.18 -13.50 -14.44
CA VAL A 135 15.66 -14.76 -13.88
C VAL A 135 14.64 -15.89 -14.04
N SER A 136 13.62 -15.68 -14.88
CA SER A 136 12.51 -16.61 -15.10
C SER A 136 12.99 -18.03 -15.44
N ALA A 137 13.95 -18.14 -16.34
CA ALA A 137 14.46 -19.44 -16.79
C ALA A 137 15.03 -20.29 -15.62
N ARG A 138 15.75 -19.67 -14.69
CA ARG A 138 16.31 -20.35 -13.50
C ARG A 138 15.21 -20.87 -12.58
N ILE A 139 14.23 -20.02 -12.29
CA ILE A 139 13.15 -20.34 -11.34
C ILE A 139 12.20 -21.36 -11.96
N LEU A 140 11.80 -21.18 -13.21
CA LEU A 140 10.91 -22.12 -13.89
C LEU A 140 11.56 -23.49 -14.14
N SER A 141 12.88 -23.55 -14.34
CA SER A 141 13.60 -24.82 -14.41
C SER A 141 13.49 -25.61 -13.09
N ALA A 142 13.64 -24.92 -11.95
CA ALA A 142 13.46 -25.56 -10.65
C ALA A 142 11.99 -25.97 -10.39
N ALA A 143 11.04 -25.08 -10.71
CA ALA A 143 9.61 -25.32 -10.57
C ALA A 143 9.12 -26.51 -11.41
N ASN A 144 9.63 -26.66 -12.63
CA ASN A 144 9.22 -27.71 -13.57
C ASN A 144 9.96 -29.05 -13.34
N SER A 145 10.91 -29.10 -12.42
CA SER A 145 11.60 -30.34 -12.02
C SER A 145 10.78 -31.23 -11.08
N VAL A 146 9.68 -30.71 -10.53
CA VAL A 146 8.80 -31.39 -9.60
C VAL A 146 7.37 -31.44 -10.13
N ASN A 147 6.62 -32.47 -9.76
CA ASN A 147 5.25 -32.70 -10.21
C ASN A 147 4.20 -32.35 -9.17
N ASP A 148 4.56 -32.38 -7.88
CA ASP A 148 3.67 -32.03 -6.78
C ASP A 148 3.53 -30.51 -6.65
N PHE A 149 2.32 -30.03 -6.46
CA PHE A 149 2.03 -28.59 -6.40
C PHE A 149 2.64 -27.91 -5.18
N THR A 150 2.70 -28.59 -4.04
CA THR A 150 3.32 -28.06 -2.81
C THR A 150 4.84 -28.00 -2.96
N GLU A 151 5.43 -29.06 -3.55
CA GLU A 151 6.87 -29.11 -3.85
C GLU A 151 7.23 -28.03 -4.88
N ARG A 152 6.36 -27.71 -5.84
CA ARG A 152 6.57 -26.64 -6.81
C ARG A 152 6.77 -25.27 -6.13
N ILE A 153 5.90 -24.89 -5.19
CA ILE A 153 6.04 -23.64 -4.45
C ILE A 153 7.32 -23.63 -3.61
N SER A 154 7.65 -24.77 -3.02
CA SER A 154 8.89 -24.93 -2.27
C SER A 154 10.13 -24.78 -3.16
N ALA A 155 10.12 -25.36 -4.37
CA ALA A 155 11.20 -25.25 -5.36
C ALA A 155 11.38 -23.81 -5.85
N ILE A 156 10.28 -23.10 -6.16
CA ILE A 156 10.28 -21.65 -6.53
C ILE A 156 10.94 -20.85 -5.39
N SER A 157 10.47 -21.04 -4.15
CA SER A 157 10.97 -20.32 -2.98
C SER A 157 12.46 -20.61 -2.72
N ALA A 158 12.91 -21.85 -2.90
CA ALA A 158 14.32 -22.23 -2.75
C ALA A 158 15.19 -21.58 -3.84
N ALA A 159 14.75 -21.58 -5.10
CA ALA A 159 15.45 -20.95 -6.22
C ALA A 159 15.58 -19.42 -6.02
N ILE A 160 14.51 -18.76 -5.57
CA ILE A 160 14.53 -17.34 -5.23
C ILE A 160 15.56 -17.06 -4.12
N LYS A 161 15.51 -17.80 -3.01
CA LYS A 161 16.47 -17.64 -1.90
C LYS A 161 17.91 -17.84 -2.35
N GLN A 162 18.15 -18.82 -3.21
CA GLN A 162 19.47 -19.08 -3.75
C GLN A 162 19.97 -17.89 -4.59
N ILE A 163 19.15 -17.38 -5.53
CA ILE A 163 19.49 -16.23 -6.38
C ILE A 163 19.83 -15.00 -5.51
N VAL A 164 18.95 -14.67 -4.56
CA VAL A 164 19.16 -13.55 -3.64
C VAL A 164 20.47 -13.71 -2.85
N SER A 165 20.72 -14.90 -2.29
CA SER A 165 21.96 -15.15 -1.53
C SER A 165 23.21 -15.07 -2.40
N GLU A 166 23.17 -15.50 -3.65
CA GLU A 166 24.28 -15.41 -4.59
C GLU A 166 24.60 -13.94 -4.92
N GLU A 167 23.58 -13.10 -5.15
CA GLU A 167 23.76 -11.68 -5.46
C GLU A 167 24.29 -10.90 -4.26
N GLU A 168 23.72 -11.08 -3.07
CA GLU A 168 24.18 -10.37 -1.86
C GLU A 168 25.57 -10.83 -1.39
N LYS A 169 26.06 -12.00 -1.80
CA LYS A 169 27.44 -12.43 -1.56
C LYS A 169 28.45 -11.79 -2.51
N LYS A 170 28.03 -11.43 -3.73
CA LYS A 170 28.91 -10.74 -4.70
C LYS A 170 29.23 -9.32 -4.24
N ASP A 171 28.23 -8.65 -3.68
CA ASP A 171 28.35 -7.30 -3.14
C ASP A 171 27.45 -7.15 -1.91
N SER A 172 28.07 -7.04 -0.74
CA SER A 172 27.37 -6.93 0.55
C SER A 172 26.65 -5.57 0.74
N THR A 173 26.92 -4.59 -0.12
CA THR A 173 26.28 -3.26 -0.09
C THR A 173 24.93 -3.26 -0.81
N ILE A 174 24.65 -4.31 -1.60
CA ILE A 174 23.42 -4.48 -2.38
C ILE A 174 22.43 -5.35 -1.61
N LYS A 175 21.16 -5.01 -1.71
CA LYS A 175 20.03 -5.86 -1.38
C LYS A 175 19.38 -6.36 -2.66
N ALA A 176 19.15 -7.67 -2.72
CA ALA A 176 18.51 -8.32 -3.85
C ALA A 176 17.09 -8.77 -3.50
N GLU A 177 16.16 -8.65 -4.45
CA GLU A 177 14.79 -9.11 -4.32
C GLU A 177 14.35 -9.70 -5.67
N VAL A 178 13.73 -10.88 -5.64
CA VAL A 178 13.11 -11.46 -6.84
C VAL A 178 11.61 -11.28 -6.75
N SER A 179 11.04 -10.65 -7.74
CA SER A 179 9.60 -10.38 -7.85
C SER A 179 8.99 -11.20 -8.98
N GLU A 180 7.89 -11.90 -8.69
CA GLU A 180 7.05 -12.51 -9.72
C GLU A 180 6.28 -11.40 -10.43
N MET A 181 6.43 -11.31 -11.76
CA MET A 181 5.76 -10.31 -12.59
C MET A 181 4.44 -10.85 -13.15
N PHE A 182 4.48 -12.02 -13.75
CA PHE A 182 3.28 -12.78 -14.13
C PHE A 182 3.30 -14.13 -13.46
N ALA A 183 2.17 -14.48 -12.82
CA ALA A 183 2.05 -15.72 -12.07
C ALA A 183 2.51 -16.93 -12.88
N GLY A 184 3.50 -17.65 -12.37
CA GLY A 184 4.06 -18.86 -13.00
C GLY A 184 4.75 -18.67 -14.35
N GLN A 185 4.99 -17.42 -14.82
CA GLN A 185 5.61 -17.13 -16.12
C GLN A 185 6.91 -16.35 -16.03
N SER A 186 6.94 -15.29 -15.23
CA SER A 186 8.10 -14.40 -15.25
C SER A 186 8.48 -13.90 -13.85
N TYR A 187 9.79 -13.90 -13.64
CA TYR A 187 10.44 -13.53 -12.39
C TYR A 187 11.59 -12.58 -12.69
N VAL A 188 11.64 -11.44 -12.00
CA VAL A 188 12.65 -10.42 -12.20
C VAL A 188 13.42 -10.19 -10.91
N LEU A 189 14.74 -10.28 -10.98
CA LEU A 189 15.65 -9.92 -9.92
C LEU A 189 15.88 -8.40 -9.95
N PHE A 190 15.60 -7.73 -8.85
CA PHE A 190 15.92 -6.32 -8.62
C PHE A 190 17.09 -6.21 -7.65
N ARG A 191 18.00 -5.28 -7.95
CA ARG A 191 19.13 -4.93 -7.09
C ARG A 191 18.95 -3.53 -6.57
N TYR A 192 19.10 -3.37 -5.25
CA TYR A 192 18.89 -2.10 -4.55
C TYR A 192 20.13 -1.70 -3.78
N LYS A 193 20.53 -0.42 -3.86
CA LYS A 193 21.37 0.21 -2.85
C LYS A 193 20.48 0.59 -1.67
N THR A 194 20.89 0.23 -0.44
CA THR A 194 20.17 0.59 0.77
C THR A 194 20.95 1.67 1.52
N ILE A 195 20.26 2.73 1.95
CA ILE A 195 20.78 3.77 2.83
C ILE A 195 20.05 3.65 4.16
N ASN A 196 20.80 3.51 5.26
CA ASN A 196 20.23 3.21 6.57
C ASN A 196 20.18 4.44 7.51
N ASP A 197 20.98 5.49 7.25
CA ASP A 197 20.92 6.74 7.98
C ASP A 197 20.03 7.73 7.22
N ILE A 198 18.76 7.79 7.64
CA ILE A 198 17.78 8.75 7.14
C ILE A 198 17.44 9.68 8.29
N ARG A 199 17.39 11.00 8.01
CA ARG A 199 17.11 12.01 9.03
C ARG A 199 15.91 12.87 8.65
N LEU A 200 15.17 13.31 9.66
CA LEU A 200 14.07 14.27 9.54
C LEU A 200 14.67 15.67 9.39
N VAL A 201 14.28 16.39 8.34
CA VAL A 201 14.71 17.77 8.03
C VAL A 201 13.60 18.75 8.31
N TYR A 202 12.43 18.51 7.70
CA TYR A 202 11.24 19.34 7.87
C TYR A 202 9.99 18.47 7.90
N VAL A 203 9.16 18.72 8.89
CA VAL A 203 7.82 18.09 9.02
C VAL A 203 6.84 19.20 9.36
N PRO A 204 5.78 19.44 8.57
CA PRO A 204 4.77 20.42 8.91
C PRO A 204 4.03 20.01 10.19
N PRO A 205 3.45 20.96 10.94
CA PRO A 205 2.58 20.67 12.07
C PRO A 205 1.48 19.68 11.68
N ARG A 206 1.07 18.80 12.59
CA ARG A 206 0.01 17.80 12.37
C ARG A 206 -1.27 18.42 11.79
N ALA A 207 -1.66 19.61 12.28
CA ALA A 207 -2.81 20.34 11.80
C ALA A 207 -2.74 20.77 10.31
N ILE A 208 -1.58 20.61 9.66
CA ILE A 208 -1.38 20.78 8.21
C ILE A 208 -1.16 19.42 7.55
N GLY A 209 -0.21 18.62 8.07
CA GLY A 209 0.17 17.32 7.53
C GLY A 209 -0.93 16.27 7.57
N GLU A 210 -1.88 16.40 8.51
CA GLU A 210 -3.04 15.53 8.68
C GLU A 210 -4.38 16.30 8.67
N PHE A 211 -4.44 17.50 8.06
CA PHE A 211 -5.68 18.29 7.99
C PHE A 211 -6.80 17.48 7.32
N GLY A 212 -7.95 17.39 8.00
CA GLY A 212 -9.08 16.56 7.60
C GLY A 212 -9.08 15.14 8.20
N GLY A 213 -7.96 14.68 8.76
CA GLY A 213 -7.85 13.42 9.51
C GLY A 213 -8.52 12.22 8.84
N GLU A 214 -9.22 11.40 9.65
CA GLU A 214 -10.01 10.28 9.12
C GLU A 214 -11.29 10.73 8.42
N SER A 215 -11.80 11.92 8.70
CA SER A 215 -13.00 12.46 8.06
C SER A 215 -12.81 12.64 6.55
N ASP A 216 -11.63 13.13 6.13
CA ASP A 216 -11.29 13.35 4.71
C ASP A 216 -10.48 12.19 4.09
N ASN A 217 -10.11 11.14 4.83
CA ASN A 217 -9.37 10.01 4.30
C ASN A 217 -10.15 9.30 3.17
N TRP A 218 -9.56 9.17 1.98
CA TRP A 218 -10.17 8.72 0.72
C TRP A 218 -11.26 9.66 0.17
N VAL A 219 -11.39 10.88 0.66
CA VAL A 219 -12.48 11.78 0.29
C VAL A 219 -11.95 12.96 -0.51
N TRP A 220 -12.72 13.41 -1.51
CA TRP A 220 -12.55 14.68 -2.20
C TRP A 220 -13.77 15.56 -1.94
N PRO A 221 -13.62 16.89 -1.80
CA PRO A 221 -12.39 17.70 -1.94
C PRO A 221 -11.44 17.61 -0.74
N ARG A 222 -10.14 17.42 -1.01
CA ARG A 222 -9.06 17.22 -0.04
C ARG A 222 -8.25 18.50 0.16
N HIS A 223 -7.81 18.77 1.41
CA HIS A 223 -7.06 19.97 1.77
C HIS A 223 -5.87 19.69 2.68
N THR A 224 -5.33 18.51 2.61
CA THR A 224 -4.24 18.02 3.47
C THR A 224 -2.88 18.36 2.88
N GLY A 225 -1.98 18.95 3.67
CA GLY A 225 -0.58 19.16 3.30
C GLY A 225 0.28 17.95 3.67
N ASP A 226 0.01 16.81 3.08
CA ASP A 226 0.64 15.53 3.42
C ASP A 226 2.03 15.40 2.77
N PHE A 227 3.02 16.13 3.34
CA PHE A 227 4.40 16.09 2.88
C PHE A 227 5.39 16.20 4.04
N SER A 228 6.63 15.76 3.83
CA SER A 228 7.78 15.98 4.71
C SER A 228 9.09 15.89 3.94
N PHE A 229 10.11 16.58 4.43
CA PHE A 229 11.47 16.48 3.91
C PHE A 229 12.33 15.65 4.85
N LEU A 230 13.05 14.70 4.26
CA LEU A 230 14.03 13.84 4.90
C LEU A 230 15.37 14.04 4.19
N ARG A 231 16.49 13.58 4.78
CA ARG A 231 17.78 13.53 4.12
C ARG A 231 18.44 12.18 4.29
N ALA A 232 19.06 11.70 3.22
CA ALA A 232 19.85 10.48 3.21
C ALA A 232 21.32 10.77 3.54
N TYR A 233 21.91 9.93 4.40
CA TYR A 233 23.31 10.03 4.82
C TYR A 233 24.06 8.73 4.58
N VAL A 234 25.35 8.85 4.30
CA VAL A 234 26.29 7.74 4.11
C VAL A 234 27.58 7.98 4.88
N ALA A 235 28.40 6.95 5.07
CA ALA A 235 29.74 7.13 5.61
C ALA A 235 30.57 8.05 4.70
N PRO A 236 31.66 8.72 5.21
CA PRO A 236 32.49 9.63 4.42
C PRO A 236 33.09 8.99 3.15
N ASP A 237 33.23 7.67 3.10
CA ASP A 237 33.69 6.92 1.92
C ASP A 237 32.56 6.57 0.93
N GLY A 238 31.31 6.99 1.21
CA GLY A 238 30.12 6.72 0.41
C GLY A 238 29.48 5.35 0.64
N SER A 239 30.00 4.55 1.57
CA SER A 239 29.45 3.25 1.91
C SER A 239 28.15 3.38 2.75
N PRO A 240 27.20 2.42 2.64
CA PRO A 240 26.04 2.38 3.50
C PRO A 240 26.44 2.24 4.98
N ALA A 241 25.91 3.14 5.82
CA ALA A 241 26.17 3.12 7.26
C ALA A 241 24.88 3.33 8.06
N GLY A 242 24.86 2.82 9.30
CA GLY A 242 23.88 3.25 10.28
C GLY A 242 24.15 4.68 10.75
N TYR A 243 23.24 5.23 11.55
CA TYR A 243 23.40 6.59 12.06
C TYR A 243 24.78 6.82 12.73
N SER A 244 25.48 7.84 12.29
CA SER A 244 26.68 8.40 12.91
C SER A 244 26.72 9.92 12.69
N LYS A 245 27.28 10.66 13.66
CA LYS A 245 27.51 12.10 13.49
C LYS A 245 28.56 12.42 12.42
N ASP A 246 29.41 11.45 12.09
CA ASP A 246 30.47 11.60 11.08
C ASP A 246 29.94 11.32 9.65
N ASN A 247 28.73 10.83 9.51
CA ASN A 247 28.13 10.60 8.20
C ASN A 247 27.86 11.91 7.46
N VAL A 248 28.00 11.86 6.14
CA VAL A 248 27.83 13.01 5.24
C VAL A 248 26.55 12.83 4.40
N PRO A 249 25.94 13.92 3.90
CA PRO A 249 24.82 13.84 2.97
C PRO A 249 25.13 12.95 1.77
N TYR A 250 24.15 12.17 1.34
CA TYR A 250 24.26 11.35 0.13
C TYR A 250 24.10 12.22 -1.12
N HIS A 251 25.01 12.10 -2.07
CA HIS A 251 24.88 12.76 -3.37
C HIS A 251 24.25 11.82 -4.38
N PRO A 252 22.96 12.02 -4.75
CA PRO A 252 22.26 11.18 -5.71
C PRO A 252 22.79 11.43 -7.14
N LYS A 253 22.71 10.40 -8.00
CA LYS A 253 23.07 10.54 -9.42
C LYS A 253 22.14 11.51 -10.17
N LYS A 254 20.90 11.62 -9.71
CA LYS A 254 19.84 12.48 -10.24
C LYS A 254 18.99 12.96 -9.09
N TYR A 255 18.52 14.19 -9.17
CA TYR A 255 17.43 14.74 -8.37
C TYR A 255 16.42 15.43 -9.29
N LEU A 256 15.21 15.62 -8.81
CA LEU A 256 14.12 16.21 -9.58
C LEU A 256 14.19 17.73 -9.49
N THR A 257 13.99 18.39 -10.62
CA THR A 257 13.74 19.83 -10.68
C THR A 257 12.32 20.11 -10.24
N VAL A 258 12.12 21.13 -9.42
CA VAL A 258 10.80 21.56 -8.97
C VAL A 258 10.28 22.63 -9.93
N ASN A 259 9.03 22.45 -10.42
CA ASN A 259 8.33 23.50 -11.15
C ASN A 259 7.38 24.27 -10.20
N PRO A 260 7.73 25.47 -9.73
CA PRO A 260 6.94 26.21 -8.76
C PRO A 260 5.61 26.75 -9.31
N ASN A 261 5.40 26.69 -10.63
CA ASN A 261 4.16 27.14 -11.26
C ASN A 261 3.04 26.08 -11.19
N GLY A 262 3.40 24.80 -10.87
CA GLY A 262 2.43 23.72 -10.80
C GLY A 262 1.86 23.31 -12.16
N VAL A 263 0.63 22.84 -12.18
CA VAL A 263 -0.11 22.38 -13.37
C VAL A 263 -1.56 22.83 -13.33
N ASP A 264 -2.20 22.82 -14.51
CA ASP A 264 -3.60 23.21 -14.72
C ASP A 264 -4.47 22.05 -15.19
N GLU A 265 -5.80 22.22 -15.20
CA GLU A 265 -6.74 21.23 -15.69
C GLU A 265 -6.49 20.92 -17.17
N GLY A 266 -6.30 19.63 -17.46
CA GLY A 266 -6.01 19.12 -18.80
C GLY A 266 -4.52 18.84 -19.06
N ASP A 267 -3.63 19.29 -18.20
CA ASP A 267 -2.20 19.05 -18.34
C ASP A 267 -1.85 17.56 -18.21
N PHE A 268 -0.89 17.14 -19.05
CA PHE A 268 -0.29 15.82 -18.95
C PHE A 268 0.57 15.72 -17.70
N VAL A 269 0.37 14.64 -16.95
CA VAL A 269 1.19 14.28 -15.80
C VAL A 269 1.54 12.80 -15.80
N PHE A 270 2.67 12.45 -15.20
CA PHE A 270 3.02 11.06 -14.94
C PHE A 270 3.60 10.88 -13.53
N VAL A 271 3.45 9.67 -13.02
CA VAL A 271 3.88 9.29 -11.67
C VAL A 271 4.89 8.18 -11.77
N LEU A 272 6.02 8.33 -11.10
CA LEU A 272 7.03 7.30 -10.91
C LEU A 272 7.00 6.86 -9.44
N GLY A 273 6.86 5.54 -9.18
CA GLY A 273 6.78 5.08 -7.81
C GLY A 273 6.79 3.58 -7.64
N TYR A 274 6.64 3.15 -6.38
CA TYR A 274 6.67 1.74 -5.99
C TYR A 274 5.26 1.27 -5.53
N PRO A 275 4.29 1.14 -6.47
CA PRO A 275 2.94 0.67 -6.12
C PRO A 275 2.99 -0.72 -5.50
N GLY A 276 2.15 -0.95 -4.50
CA GLY A 276 2.08 -2.18 -3.74
C GLY A 276 1.58 -3.36 -4.56
N ARG A 277 0.38 -3.84 -4.30
CA ARG A 277 -0.15 -5.02 -4.99
C ARG A 277 -1.49 -4.75 -5.66
N THR A 278 -1.61 -5.14 -6.95
CA THR A 278 -2.87 -5.17 -7.69
C THR A 278 -3.23 -6.59 -8.10
N PHE A 279 -4.45 -6.77 -8.62
CA PHE A 279 -5.03 -8.08 -8.96
C PHE A 279 -5.86 -7.99 -10.26
N LYS A 280 -5.38 -7.22 -11.23
CA LYS A 280 -6.10 -6.95 -12.48
C LYS A 280 -6.13 -8.14 -13.41
N ASN A 281 -5.07 -8.95 -13.37
CA ASN A 281 -4.90 -10.14 -14.20
C ASN A 281 -5.54 -11.41 -13.63
N GLN A 282 -6.25 -11.31 -12.52
CA GLN A 282 -6.90 -12.45 -11.86
C GLN A 282 -8.19 -12.88 -12.59
N PRO A 283 -8.59 -14.17 -12.50
CA PRO A 283 -9.83 -14.67 -13.08
C PRO A 283 -11.08 -14.18 -12.33
N ALA A 284 -12.25 -14.35 -12.95
CA ALA A 284 -13.54 -13.96 -12.35
C ALA A 284 -13.78 -14.61 -10.99
N GLN A 285 -13.37 -15.86 -10.81
CA GLN A 285 -13.52 -16.61 -9.57
C GLN A 285 -12.79 -15.95 -8.39
N PHE A 286 -11.63 -15.33 -8.65
CA PHE A 286 -10.93 -14.53 -7.63
C PHE A 286 -11.79 -13.36 -7.15
N LEU A 287 -12.39 -12.60 -8.07
CA LEU A 287 -13.25 -11.48 -7.71
C LEU A 287 -14.52 -11.91 -6.96
N ILE A 288 -15.11 -13.06 -7.34
CA ILE A 288 -16.24 -13.65 -6.62
C ILE A 288 -15.84 -13.98 -5.17
N TYR A 289 -14.64 -14.51 -4.94
CA TYR A 289 -14.15 -14.79 -3.60
C TYR A 289 -13.95 -13.49 -2.79
N GLN A 290 -13.37 -12.45 -3.43
CA GLN A 290 -13.24 -11.14 -2.81
C GLN A 290 -14.58 -10.55 -2.40
N GLU A 291 -15.54 -10.51 -3.34
CA GLU A 291 -16.86 -9.90 -3.14
C GLU A 291 -17.70 -10.61 -2.09
N LYS A 292 -17.70 -11.97 -2.08
CA LYS A 292 -18.60 -12.76 -1.24
C LYS A 292 -18.02 -13.12 0.13
N TYR A 293 -16.71 -13.22 0.25
CA TYR A 293 -16.06 -13.75 1.47
C TYR A 293 -15.09 -12.76 2.11
N GLN A 294 -14.01 -12.42 1.42
CA GLN A 294 -12.89 -11.72 2.05
C GLN A 294 -13.21 -10.27 2.42
N LEU A 295 -13.67 -9.48 1.45
CA LEU A 295 -13.91 -8.05 1.68
C LEU A 295 -15.04 -7.82 2.71
N PRO A 296 -16.21 -8.50 2.62
CA PRO A 296 -17.29 -8.29 3.60
C PRO A 296 -16.88 -8.72 5.01
N TYR A 297 -16.18 -9.85 5.16
CA TYR A 297 -15.79 -10.34 6.48
C TYR A 297 -14.86 -9.37 7.20
N ILE A 298 -13.80 -8.93 6.52
CA ILE A 298 -12.80 -8.04 7.13
C ILE A 298 -13.41 -6.65 7.35
N GLN A 299 -14.17 -6.13 6.40
CA GLN A 299 -14.84 -4.85 6.51
C GLN A 299 -15.78 -4.82 7.73
N ASN A 300 -16.63 -5.83 7.91
CA ASN A 300 -17.57 -5.92 9.03
C ASN A 300 -16.85 -6.08 10.38
N LEU A 301 -15.81 -6.94 10.44
CA LEU A 301 -15.02 -7.13 11.66
C LEU A 301 -14.33 -5.81 12.07
N PHE A 302 -13.72 -5.11 11.11
CA PHE A 302 -12.99 -3.88 11.40
C PHE A 302 -13.93 -2.72 11.75
N SER A 303 -15.09 -2.61 11.08
CA SER A 303 -16.13 -1.65 11.49
C SER A 303 -16.55 -1.87 12.95
N TRP A 304 -16.85 -3.11 13.31
CA TRP A 304 -17.20 -3.45 14.70
C TRP A 304 -16.07 -3.15 15.68
N MET A 305 -14.82 -3.43 15.34
CA MET A 305 -13.66 -3.12 16.19
C MET A 305 -13.47 -1.61 16.37
N ILE A 306 -13.67 -0.81 15.32
CA ILE A 306 -13.60 0.66 15.39
C ILE A 306 -14.65 1.20 16.37
N ASP A 307 -15.89 0.75 16.25
CA ASP A 307 -16.98 1.16 17.13
C ASP A 307 -16.67 0.79 18.59
N MET A 308 -16.23 -0.45 18.81
CA MET A 308 -15.89 -0.97 20.14
C MET A 308 -14.72 -0.20 20.79
N TYR A 309 -13.67 0.12 20.03
CA TYR A 309 -12.54 0.91 20.54
C TYR A 309 -12.92 2.38 20.78
N SER A 310 -13.75 2.95 19.92
CA SER A 310 -14.25 4.32 20.08
C SER A 310 -15.14 4.45 21.33
N GLU A 311 -16.03 3.46 21.57
CA GLU A 311 -16.85 3.37 22.78
C GLU A 311 -15.96 3.28 24.04
N ALA A 312 -14.95 2.39 24.03
CA ALA A 312 -14.04 2.20 25.16
C ALA A 312 -13.27 3.48 25.53
N GLY A 313 -12.84 4.24 24.52
CA GLY A 313 -12.12 5.51 24.71
C GLY A 313 -13.00 6.71 25.06
N SER A 314 -14.34 6.61 24.90
CA SER A 314 -15.24 7.78 24.98
C SER A 314 -15.19 8.55 26.31
N ASN A 315 -14.93 7.85 27.41
CA ASN A 315 -14.86 8.42 28.77
C ASN A 315 -13.45 8.37 29.37
N ASP A 316 -12.45 7.92 28.61
CA ASP A 316 -11.04 7.83 29.02
C ASP A 316 -10.13 8.45 27.96
N PRO A 317 -9.77 9.74 28.07
CA PRO A 317 -8.92 10.42 27.10
C PRO A 317 -7.54 9.77 26.90
N LYS A 318 -7.00 9.12 27.94
CA LYS A 318 -5.72 8.41 27.83
C LYS A 318 -5.87 7.17 26.97
N LEU A 319 -6.89 6.37 27.21
CA LEU A 319 -7.21 5.18 26.41
C LEU A 319 -7.59 5.58 24.98
N ALA A 320 -8.35 6.65 24.78
CA ALA A 320 -8.67 7.17 23.45
C ALA A 320 -7.41 7.50 22.65
N LEU A 321 -6.42 8.15 23.29
CA LEU A 321 -5.13 8.46 22.65
C LEU A 321 -4.34 7.17 22.31
N GLU A 322 -4.31 6.21 23.22
CA GLU A 322 -3.65 4.92 23.01
C GLU A 322 -4.28 4.12 21.85
N LEU A 323 -5.60 4.17 21.71
CA LEU A 323 -6.35 3.48 20.66
C LEU A 323 -6.34 4.19 19.31
N SER A 324 -6.00 5.47 19.26
CA SER A 324 -6.12 6.31 18.05
C SER A 324 -5.40 5.72 16.84
N SER A 325 -4.16 5.26 17.01
CA SER A 325 -3.39 4.64 15.91
C SER A 325 -3.99 3.30 15.44
N ARG A 326 -4.57 2.51 16.35
CA ARG A 326 -5.28 1.26 15.99
C ARG A 326 -6.54 1.56 15.21
N ILE A 327 -7.36 2.50 15.69
CA ILE A 327 -8.59 2.94 14.99
C ILE A 327 -8.24 3.44 13.60
N LYS A 328 -7.22 4.30 13.47
CA LYS A 328 -6.75 4.82 12.16
C LYS A 328 -6.38 3.70 11.19
N GLY A 329 -5.60 2.72 11.64
CA GLY A 329 -5.19 1.59 10.79
C GLY A 329 -6.36 0.72 10.34
N LEU A 330 -7.32 0.45 11.24
CA LEU A 330 -8.54 -0.30 10.93
C LEU A 330 -9.46 0.48 9.99
N ALA A 331 -9.66 1.79 10.24
CA ALA A 331 -10.52 2.66 9.44
C ALA A 331 -10.02 2.78 8.00
N ASN A 332 -8.71 2.90 7.81
CA ASN A 332 -8.12 2.93 6.47
C ASN A 332 -8.44 1.67 5.67
N THR A 333 -8.32 0.49 6.28
CA THR A 333 -8.64 -0.79 5.62
C THR A 333 -10.14 -0.97 5.43
N GLU A 334 -10.96 -0.61 6.43
CA GLU A 334 -12.42 -0.68 6.35
C GLU A 334 -12.94 0.14 5.18
N LYS A 335 -12.55 1.43 5.09
CA LYS A 335 -12.95 2.32 4.01
C LYS A 335 -12.50 1.82 2.64
N ASN A 336 -11.26 1.34 2.52
CA ASN A 336 -10.74 0.77 1.29
C ASN A 336 -11.57 -0.44 0.84
N PHE A 337 -11.89 -1.37 1.74
CA PHE A 337 -12.65 -2.58 1.41
C PHE A 337 -14.12 -2.28 1.10
N ARG A 338 -14.72 -1.35 1.83
CA ARG A 338 -16.08 -0.84 1.53
C ARG A 338 -16.13 -0.18 0.15
N GLY A 339 -15.13 0.63 -0.18
CA GLY A 339 -15.03 1.25 -1.50
C GLY A 339 -14.84 0.22 -2.62
N LYS A 340 -14.03 -0.82 -2.41
CA LYS A 340 -13.89 -1.95 -3.36
C LYS A 340 -15.19 -2.68 -3.58
N LEU A 341 -15.95 -2.98 -2.53
CA LEU A 341 -17.28 -3.63 -2.67
C LEU A 341 -18.25 -2.78 -3.52
N ILE A 342 -18.29 -1.47 -3.26
CA ILE A 342 -19.10 -0.54 -4.05
C ILE A 342 -18.60 -0.48 -5.50
N GLY A 343 -17.27 -0.42 -5.70
CA GLY A 343 -16.66 -0.40 -7.03
C GLY A 343 -16.92 -1.68 -7.84
N LEU A 344 -16.82 -2.86 -7.23
CA LEU A 344 -17.16 -4.15 -7.85
C LEU A 344 -18.59 -4.14 -8.39
N SER A 345 -19.54 -3.69 -7.56
CA SER A 345 -20.94 -3.57 -7.94
C SER A 345 -21.18 -2.51 -9.01
N ARG A 346 -20.63 -1.28 -8.81
CA ARG A 346 -20.81 -0.13 -9.72
C ARG A 346 -20.31 -0.42 -11.13
N LEU A 347 -19.13 -1.06 -11.25
CA LEU A 347 -18.55 -1.44 -12.53
C LEU A 347 -19.11 -2.74 -13.09
N ASN A 348 -19.94 -3.47 -12.34
CA ASN A 348 -20.38 -4.83 -12.65
C ASN A 348 -19.21 -5.75 -13.05
N LEU A 349 -18.10 -5.64 -12.29
CA LEU A 349 -16.81 -6.17 -12.72
C LEU A 349 -16.77 -7.70 -12.76
N VAL A 350 -17.44 -8.36 -11.81
CA VAL A 350 -17.54 -9.83 -11.79
C VAL A 350 -18.20 -10.35 -13.05
N GLU A 351 -19.38 -9.80 -13.42
CA GLU A 351 -20.13 -10.23 -14.61
C GLU A 351 -19.34 -9.93 -15.90
N LYS A 352 -18.68 -8.77 -15.97
CA LYS A 352 -17.80 -8.42 -17.12
C LYS A 352 -16.70 -9.46 -17.31
N LYS A 353 -15.99 -9.83 -16.24
CA LYS A 353 -14.95 -10.86 -16.33
C LYS A 353 -15.48 -12.24 -16.64
N MET A 354 -16.63 -12.63 -16.11
CA MET A 354 -17.28 -13.90 -16.48
C MET A 354 -17.61 -13.96 -17.97
N LYS A 355 -18.18 -12.89 -18.53
CA LYS A 355 -18.45 -12.81 -19.99
C LYS A 355 -17.16 -12.84 -20.83
N GLU A 356 -16.11 -12.18 -20.36
CA GLU A 356 -14.79 -12.22 -21.01
C GLU A 356 -14.26 -13.66 -21.03
N GLU A 357 -14.38 -14.40 -19.93
CA GLU A 357 -13.95 -15.81 -19.85
C GLU A 357 -14.82 -16.76 -20.71
N GLU A 358 -16.12 -16.52 -20.82
CA GLU A 358 -16.99 -17.25 -21.77
C GLU A 358 -16.55 -17.03 -23.24
N GLN A 359 -16.19 -15.80 -23.60
CA GLN A 359 -15.66 -15.47 -24.92
C GLN A 359 -14.29 -16.11 -25.15
N LEU A 360 -13.42 -16.10 -24.13
CA LEU A 360 -12.12 -16.76 -24.16
C LEU A 360 -12.29 -18.29 -24.36
N GLN A 361 -13.25 -18.93 -23.67
CA GLN A 361 -13.55 -20.35 -23.86
C GLN A 361 -14.04 -20.63 -25.30
N THR A 362 -14.85 -19.72 -25.86
CA THR A 362 -15.28 -19.81 -27.27
C THR A 362 -14.09 -19.72 -28.22
N PHE A 363 -13.14 -18.82 -27.96
CA PHE A 363 -11.89 -18.73 -28.72
C PHE A 363 -11.04 -20.00 -28.59
N ILE A 364 -10.87 -20.54 -27.41
CA ILE A 364 -10.17 -21.82 -27.18
C ILE A 364 -10.81 -22.94 -28.01
N ASN A 365 -12.13 -22.97 -28.07
CA ASN A 365 -12.89 -23.97 -28.81
C ASN A 365 -12.85 -23.78 -30.34
N SER A 366 -12.29 -22.71 -30.87
CA SER A 366 -12.28 -22.41 -32.29
C SER A 366 -11.26 -23.24 -33.13
N SER A 367 -10.24 -23.84 -32.48
CA SER A 367 -9.30 -24.71 -33.17
C SER A 367 -8.88 -25.92 -32.33
N ASP A 368 -8.49 -27.00 -32.97
CA ASP A 368 -8.05 -28.23 -32.29
C ASP A 368 -6.70 -28.02 -31.57
N GLU A 369 -5.83 -27.17 -32.09
CA GLU A 369 -4.55 -26.80 -31.45
C GLU A 369 -4.80 -26.07 -30.10
N LEU A 370 -5.68 -25.07 -30.11
CA LEU A 370 -6.04 -24.33 -28.88
C LEU A 370 -6.73 -25.24 -27.88
N LYS A 371 -7.65 -26.09 -28.33
CA LYS A 371 -8.30 -27.07 -27.45
C LYS A 371 -7.30 -28.01 -26.81
N GLN A 372 -6.39 -28.57 -27.58
CA GLN A 372 -5.37 -29.51 -27.05
C GLN A 372 -4.53 -28.85 -25.93
N LYS A 373 -4.21 -27.57 -26.06
CA LYS A 373 -3.33 -26.86 -25.14
C LYS A 373 -4.05 -26.21 -23.95
N TYR A 374 -5.26 -25.69 -24.16
CA TYR A 374 -5.91 -24.79 -23.19
C TYR A 374 -7.33 -25.19 -22.74
N ALA A 375 -7.94 -26.26 -23.29
CA ALA A 375 -9.34 -26.58 -23.00
C ALA A 375 -9.66 -26.75 -21.53
N ILE A 376 -8.71 -27.23 -20.72
CA ILE A 376 -8.90 -27.50 -19.29
C ILE A 376 -8.62 -26.28 -18.40
N VAL A 377 -8.08 -25.18 -18.92
CA VAL A 377 -7.55 -24.06 -18.10
C VAL A 377 -8.66 -23.42 -17.27
N LEU A 378 -9.74 -22.97 -17.92
CA LEU A 378 -10.86 -22.33 -17.19
C LEU A 378 -11.61 -23.31 -16.30
N PRO A 379 -11.95 -24.56 -16.74
CA PRO A 379 -12.55 -25.57 -15.87
C PRO A 379 -11.70 -25.93 -14.65
N ASP A 380 -10.38 -26.03 -14.80
CA ASP A 380 -9.49 -26.38 -13.68
C ASP A 380 -9.35 -25.18 -12.72
N ILE A 381 -9.29 -23.93 -13.20
CA ILE A 381 -9.37 -22.75 -12.35
C ILE A 381 -10.66 -22.76 -11.53
N GLU A 382 -11.80 -23.00 -12.16
CA GLU A 382 -13.08 -23.11 -11.47
C GLU A 382 -13.06 -24.21 -10.40
N ASN A 383 -12.46 -25.35 -10.69
CA ASN A 383 -12.33 -26.48 -9.75
C ASN A 383 -11.48 -26.10 -8.52
N VAL A 384 -10.37 -25.40 -8.70
CA VAL A 384 -9.55 -24.91 -7.58
C VAL A 384 -10.34 -23.92 -6.73
N TYR A 385 -11.05 -22.98 -7.36
CA TYR A 385 -11.87 -22.02 -6.61
C TYR A 385 -13.07 -22.68 -5.92
N LYS A 386 -13.63 -23.75 -6.47
CA LYS A 386 -14.63 -24.54 -5.75
C LYS A 386 -14.09 -25.08 -4.42
N GLN A 387 -12.88 -25.59 -4.38
CA GLN A 387 -12.24 -26.01 -3.14
C GLN A 387 -12.01 -24.83 -2.17
N ILE A 388 -11.65 -23.63 -2.70
CA ILE A 388 -11.52 -22.42 -1.90
C ILE A 388 -12.87 -22.02 -1.30
N PHE A 389 -13.95 -22.09 -2.06
CA PHE A 389 -15.32 -21.80 -1.59
C PHE A 389 -15.81 -22.83 -0.56
N GLU A 390 -15.42 -24.09 -0.71
CA GLU A 390 -15.71 -25.16 0.28
C GLU A 390 -14.98 -24.91 1.61
N SER A 391 -13.80 -24.30 1.60
CA SER A 391 -13.13 -23.83 2.82
C SER A 391 -13.89 -22.69 3.51
N GLY A 392 -14.75 -21.96 2.77
CA GLY A 392 -15.64 -20.91 3.28
C GLY A 392 -14.93 -19.84 4.08
N MET A 393 -15.45 -19.55 5.28
CA MET A 393 -14.88 -18.51 6.17
C MET A 393 -13.71 -18.99 7.02
N LYS A 394 -13.38 -20.30 6.98
CA LYS A 394 -12.31 -20.88 7.83
C LYS A 394 -10.96 -20.17 7.68
N PRO A 395 -10.42 -19.94 6.45
CA PRO A 395 -9.14 -19.25 6.29
C PRO A 395 -9.16 -17.83 6.85
N MET A 396 -10.30 -17.11 6.70
CA MET A 396 -10.45 -15.75 7.22
C MET A 396 -10.45 -15.73 8.74
N PHE A 397 -11.24 -16.60 9.37
CA PHE A 397 -11.27 -16.74 10.83
C PHE A 397 -9.87 -17.02 11.39
N LEU A 398 -9.19 -18.06 10.87
CA LEU A 398 -7.87 -18.47 11.36
C LEU A 398 -6.81 -17.36 11.22
N ASN A 399 -6.80 -16.65 10.08
CA ASN A 399 -5.86 -15.57 9.84
C ASN A 399 -6.16 -14.33 10.68
N MET A 400 -7.44 -13.95 10.79
CA MET A 400 -7.84 -12.77 11.57
C MET A 400 -7.71 -13.01 13.07
N LEU A 401 -7.95 -14.23 13.57
CA LEU A 401 -7.74 -14.61 14.96
C LEU A 401 -6.28 -14.38 15.37
N GLY A 402 -5.33 -14.91 14.59
CA GLY A 402 -3.90 -14.73 14.86
C GLY A 402 -3.40 -13.29 14.74
N ARG A 403 -4.10 -12.43 13.97
CA ARG A 403 -3.72 -11.02 13.78
C ARG A 403 -4.32 -10.07 14.82
N ASN A 404 -5.58 -10.31 15.21
CA ASN A 404 -6.35 -9.34 15.98
C ASN A 404 -6.54 -9.73 17.46
N VAL A 405 -6.21 -10.98 17.84
CA VAL A 405 -6.32 -11.45 19.23
C VAL A 405 -4.94 -11.75 19.78
N THR A 406 -4.45 -10.85 20.62
CA THR A 406 -3.10 -10.93 21.21
C THR A 406 -2.96 -12.16 22.10
N ALA A 407 -3.95 -12.47 22.93
CA ALA A 407 -3.96 -13.64 23.82
C ALA A 407 -3.79 -14.95 23.02
N TYR A 408 -4.53 -15.11 21.92
CA TYR A 408 -4.39 -16.26 21.05
C TYR A 408 -3.01 -16.30 20.35
N ASN A 409 -2.51 -15.17 19.91
CA ASN A 409 -1.19 -15.11 19.26
C ASN A 409 -0.06 -15.50 20.22
N LEU A 410 -0.12 -15.13 21.49
CA LEU A 410 0.82 -15.58 22.53
C LEU A 410 0.75 -17.11 22.67
N ALA A 411 -0.45 -17.68 22.79
CA ALA A 411 -0.64 -19.12 22.88
C ALA A 411 -0.10 -19.86 21.64
N ARG A 412 -0.35 -19.33 20.44
CA ARG A 412 0.16 -19.86 19.16
C ARG A 412 1.69 -19.86 19.10
N ILE A 413 2.34 -18.75 19.52
CA ILE A 413 3.81 -18.66 19.55
C ILE A 413 4.39 -19.72 20.50
N LEU A 414 3.79 -19.92 21.67
CA LEU A 414 4.23 -20.93 22.62
C LEU A 414 3.99 -22.36 22.11
N TYR A 415 2.85 -22.62 21.47
CA TYR A 415 2.55 -23.90 20.80
C TYR A 415 3.60 -24.22 19.72
N GLU A 416 3.92 -23.23 18.88
CA GLU A 416 4.92 -23.36 17.83
C GLU A 416 6.32 -23.60 18.42
N TYR A 417 6.72 -22.80 19.43
CA TYR A 417 8.00 -22.97 20.13
C TYR A 417 8.15 -24.38 20.71
N ARG A 418 7.12 -24.88 21.41
CA ARG A 418 7.09 -26.25 21.95
C ARG A 418 7.29 -27.29 20.84
N SER A 419 6.67 -27.12 19.69
CA SER A 419 6.81 -28.01 18.55
C SER A 419 8.23 -27.98 17.96
N GLU A 420 8.84 -26.80 17.90
CA GLU A 420 10.22 -26.62 17.42
C GLU A 420 11.25 -27.24 18.37
N LEU A 421 10.99 -27.30 19.67
CA LEU A 421 11.87 -27.94 20.64
C LEU A 421 12.07 -29.48 20.39
N GLN A 422 11.17 -30.12 19.64
CA GLN A 422 11.32 -31.52 19.24
C GLN A 422 12.39 -31.73 18.14
N LYS A 423 12.80 -30.64 17.46
CA LYS A 423 13.80 -30.65 16.41
C LYS A 423 15.20 -30.36 16.97
N PRO A 424 16.26 -30.88 16.35
CA PRO A 424 17.61 -30.39 16.58
C PRO A 424 17.68 -28.86 16.34
N GLU A 425 18.49 -28.14 17.11
CA GLU A 425 18.54 -26.67 17.03
C GLU A 425 18.84 -26.14 15.60
N ALA A 426 19.68 -26.87 14.85
CA ALA A 426 20.03 -26.51 13.47
C ALA A 426 18.84 -26.57 12.47
N GLU A 427 17.78 -27.32 12.81
CA GLU A 427 16.58 -27.51 11.99
C GLU A 427 15.41 -26.62 12.46
N ARG A 428 15.58 -25.92 13.60
CA ARG A 428 14.56 -25.02 14.14
C ARG A 428 14.45 -23.76 13.30
N LYS A 429 13.26 -23.16 13.30
CA LYS A 429 13.09 -21.80 12.78
C LYS A 429 14.04 -20.87 13.53
N LYS A 430 14.74 -19.98 12.79
CA LYS A 430 15.77 -19.08 13.34
C LYS A 430 15.32 -18.32 14.60
N VAL A 431 14.06 -17.88 14.64
CA VAL A 431 13.48 -17.16 15.79
C VAL A 431 13.49 -17.97 17.08
N TYR A 432 13.46 -19.32 16.99
CA TYR A 432 13.45 -20.26 18.11
C TYR A 432 14.82 -20.93 18.39
N THR A 433 15.87 -20.40 17.79
CA THR A 433 17.25 -20.79 18.09
C THR A 433 17.86 -19.85 19.12
N SER A 434 18.99 -20.27 19.70
CA SER A 434 19.77 -19.43 20.63
C SER A 434 20.13 -18.07 20.01
N SER A 435 20.44 -18.02 18.71
CA SER A 435 20.75 -16.78 17.98
C SER A 435 19.53 -15.89 17.73
N GLY A 436 18.32 -16.44 17.68
CA GLY A 436 17.07 -15.70 17.48
C GLY A 436 16.38 -15.26 18.76
N LYS A 437 16.80 -15.79 19.93
CA LYS A 437 16.12 -15.58 21.22
C LYS A 437 15.95 -14.08 21.57
N GLN A 438 16.96 -13.26 21.36
CA GLN A 438 16.88 -11.82 21.67
C GLN A 438 15.80 -11.12 20.82
N GLN A 439 15.71 -11.45 19.53
CA GLN A 439 14.69 -10.90 18.64
C GLN A 439 13.28 -11.33 19.08
N LEU A 440 13.12 -12.61 19.48
CA LEU A 440 11.86 -13.12 20.02
C LEU A 440 11.45 -12.36 21.29
N MET A 441 12.38 -12.17 22.24
CA MET A 441 12.10 -11.46 23.49
C MET A 441 11.73 -10.00 23.23
N ASN A 442 12.38 -9.33 22.30
CA ASN A 442 12.02 -7.95 21.91
C ASN A 442 10.60 -7.89 21.32
N SER A 443 10.24 -8.86 20.47
CA SER A 443 8.88 -8.96 19.91
C SER A 443 7.83 -9.19 21.00
N ILE A 444 8.10 -10.09 21.94
CA ILE A 444 7.21 -10.37 23.07
C ILE A 444 7.03 -9.11 23.94
N ASN A 445 8.13 -8.42 24.26
CA ASN A 445 8.07 -7.19 25.04
C ASN A 445 7.18 -6.12 24.35
N ASN A 446 7.34 -5.94 23.04
CA ASN A 446 6.50 -5.02 22.27
C ASN A 446 5.02 -5.44 22.29
N THR A 447 4.75 -6.75 22.18
CA THR A 447 3.38 -7.27 22.25
C THR A 447 2.73 -6.93 23.58
N PHE A 448 3.40 -7.21 24.71
CA PHE A 448 2.86 -6.89 26.03
C PHE A 448 2.73 -5.40 26.31
N SER A 449 3.58 -4.55 25.72
CA SER A 449 3.49 -3.10 25.90
C SER A 449 2.22 -2.49 25.27
N GLN A 450 1.60 -3.19 24.33
CA GLN A 450 0.39 -2.75 23.61
C GLN A 450 -0.83 -3.62 23.96
N PHE A 451 -0.70 -4.58 24.88
CA PHE A 451 -1.75 -5.52 25.21
C PHE A 451 -2.79 -4.91 26.12
N LEU A 452 -4.04 -4.90 25.71
CA LEU A 452 -5.21 -4.42 26.45
C LEU A 452 -6.16 -5.61 26.66
N PRO A 453 -6.02 -6.37 27.77
CA PRO A 453 -6.68 -7.66 27.96
C PRO A 453 -8.21 -7.62 27.81
N GLU A 454 -8.86 -6.57 28.36
CA GLU A 454 -10.32 -6.47 28.32
C GLU A 454 -10.85 -6.24 26.89
N LEU A 455 -10.14 -5.44 26.09
CA LEU A 455 -10.52 -5.19 24.68
C LEU A 455 -10.18 -6.39 23.82
N ASP A 456 -9.03 -7.03 24.04
CA ASP A 456 -8.61 -8.26 23.36
C ASP A 456 -9.63 -9.40 23.59
N LYS A 457 -10.12 -9.57 24.81
CA LYS A 457 -11.18 -10.51 25.18
C LYS A 457 -12.48 -10.25 24.40
N ARG A 458 -12.88 -8.96 24.28
CA ARG A 458 -14.07 -8.58 23.50
C ARG A 458 -13.93 -8.96 22.02
N VAL A 459 -12.73 -8.72 21.42
CA VAL A 459 -12.44 -9.12 20.03
C VAL A 459 -12.51 -10.64 19.87
N MET A 460 -11.86 -11.39 20.77
CA MET A 460 -11.87 -12.83 20.76
C MET A 460 -13.29 -13.39 20.85
N LYS A 461 -14.09 -12.92 21.80
CA LYS A 461 -15.49 -13.29 21.95
C LYS A 461 -16.29 -13.04 20.66
N LYS A 462 -16.16 -11.84 20.07
CA LYS A 462 -16.85 -11.49 18.82
C LYS A 462 -16.51 -12.47 17.70
N MET A 463 -15.23 -12.76 17.50
CA MET A 463 -14.78 -13.68 16.44
C MET A 463 -15.31 -15.09 16.65
N PHE A 464 -15.38 -15.57 17.89
CA PHE A 464 -15.94 -16.90 18.18
C PHE A 464 -17.48 -16.93 18.06
N SER A 465 -18.17 -15.86 18.47
CA SER A 465 -19.62 -15.72 18.25
C SER A 465 -19.96 -15.76 16.75
N ASP A 466 -19.14 -15.07 15.90
CA ASP A 466 -19.31 -15.16 14.45
C ASP A 466 -19.02 -16.58 13.93
N ALA A 467 -17.94 -17.22 14.42
CA ALA A 467 -17.54 -18.56 13.99
C ALA A 467 -18.56 -19.65 14.31
N VAL A 468 -19.39 -19.49 15.34
CA VAL A 468 -20.50 -20.40 15.64
C VAL A 468 -21.42 -20.57 14.44
N ASN A 469 -21.59 -19.53 13.60
CA ASN A 469 -22.47 -19.54 12.43
C ASN A 469 -21.84 -20.21 11.19
N TYR A 470 -20.53 -20.47 11.20
CA TYR A 470 -19.80 -21.05 10.06
C TYR A 470 -19.49 -22.53 10.27
N LYS A 471 -20.24 -23.40 9.60
CA LYS A 471 -20.17 -24.87 9.78
C LYS A 471 -18.81 -25.46 9.41
N GLU A 472 -18.10 -24.84 8.48
CA GLU A 472 -16.78 -25.24 8.02
C GLU A 472 -15.68 -25.02 9.05
N ILE A 473 -15.92 -24.18 10.06
CA ILE A 473 -15.04 -23.98 11.21
C ILE A 473 -15.48 -24.96 12.28
N SER A 474 -14.74 -26.03 12.50
CA SER A 474 -15.16 -27.10 13.41
C SER A 474 -14.00 -27.61 14.26
N PHE A 475 -14.14 -27.45 15.59
CA PHE A 475 -13.31 -28.04 16.63
C PHE A 475 -14.13 -28.22 17.90
N SER A 476 -13.65 -29.03 18.85
CA SER A 476 -14.45 -29.53 19.97
C SER A 476 -15.19 -28.41 20.71
N LEU A 477 -14.46 -27.40 21.19
CA LEU A 477 -15.02 -26.29 21.96
C LEU A 477 -16.09 -25.52 21.17
N LEU A 478 -15.84 -25.19 19.91
CA LEU A 478 -16.80 -24.43 19.10
C LEU A 478 -18.09 -25.23 18.84
N ASN A 479 -17.96 -26.56 18.71
CA ASN A 479 -19.10 -27.44 18.53
C ASN A 479 -19.97 -27.54 19.80
N GLU A 480 -19.35 -27.47 20.99
CA GLU A 480 -20.08 -27.38 22.27
C GLU A 480 -20.93 -26.12 22.34
N PHE A 481 -20.39 -24.97 21.91
CA PHE A 481 -21.14 -23.71 21.87
C PHE A 481 -22.29 -23.75 20.88
N ARG A 482 -22.11 -24.35 19.69
CA ARG A 482 -23.17 -24.52 18.70
C ARG A 482 -24.36 -25.33 19.17
N GLN A 483 -24.17 -26.25 20.08
CA GLN A 483 -25.22 -27.09 20.64
C GLN A 483 -25.94 -26.43 21.82
N SER A 484 -25.48 -25.25 22.25
CA SER A 484 -26.03 -24.52 23.37
C SER A 484 -27.16 -23.57 22.94
N GLU A 485 -28.24 -23.55 23.70
CA GLU A 485 -29.31 -22.55 23.52
C GLU A 485 -28.84 -21.11 23.82
N ASP A 486 -27.84 -20.96 24.72
CA ASP A 486 -27.28 -19.68 25.18
C ASP A 486 -25.78 -19.56 24.80
N ALA A 487 -25.43 -19.76 23.52
CA ALA A 487 -24.06 -19.77 23.04
C ALA A 487 -23.24 -18.52 23.44
N ASP A 488 -23.82 -17.33 23.32
CA ASP A 488 -23.14 -16.06 23.66
C ASP A 488 -22.87 -15.90 25.16
N VAL A 489 -23.75 -16.40 26.02
CA VAL A 489 -23.55 -16.38 27.46
C VAL A 489 -22.41 -17.32 27.84
N LYS A 490 -22.45 -18.56 27.31
CA LYS A 490 -21.38 -19.55 27.58
C LYS A 490 -20.03 -19.13 27.01
N LEU A 491 -19.99 -18.50 25.83
CA LEU A 491 -18.78 -17.90 25.29
C LEU A 491 -18.21 -16.82 26.21
N SER A 492 -19.09 -15.99 26.77
CA SER A 492 -18.67 -14.95 27.73
C SER A 492 -18.06 -15.55 28.97
N GLU A 493 -18.75 -16.50 29.61
CA GLU A 493 -18.26 -17.19 30.82
C GLU A 493 -16.95 -17.93 30.57
N TYR A 494 -16.84 -18.59 29.41
CA TYR A 494 -15.61 -19.29 29.02
C TYR A 494 -14.43 -18.34 28.89
N PHE A 495 -14.59 -17.22 28.14
CA PHE A 495 -13.47 -16.28 27.95
C PHE A 495 -13.15 -15.46 29.19
N GLU A 496 -14.11 -15.16 30.06
CA GLU A 496 -13.82 -14.61 31.39
C GLU A 496 -12.89 -15.55 32.17
N LYS A 497 -13.21 -16.84 32.19
CA LYS A 497 -12.38 -17.86 32.85
C LYS A 497 -10.99 -17.96 32.18
N VAL A 498 -10.93 -18.06 30.86
CA VAL A 498 -9.68 -18.18 30.10
C VAL A 498 -8.73 -17.01 30.39
N TYR A 499 -9.24 -15.77 30.37
CA TYR A 499 -8.42 -14.58 30.60
C TYR A 499 -8.02 -14.41 32.07
N SER A 500 -8.79 -14.93 33.02
CA SER A 500 -8.45 -14.88 34.45
C SER A 500 -7.48 -15.97 34.89
N GLU A 501 -7.51 -17.14 34.25
CA GLU A 501 -6.71 -18.33 34.68
C GLU A 501 -5.42 -18.52 33.89
N SER A 502 -5.31 -17.93 32.67
CA SER A 502 -4.14 -18.17 31.82
C SER A 502 -2.88 -17.49 32.34
N VAL A 503 -1.84 -18.27 32.56
CA VAL A 503 -0.51 -17.78 32.95
C VAL A 503 0.20 -17.10 31.78
N LEU A 504 -0.26 -17.30 30.54
CA LEU A 504 0.32 -16.71 29.32
C LEU A 504 0.09 -15.22 29.23
N LEU A 505 -0.88 -14.67 29.96
CA LEU A 505 -1.23 -13.25 29.94
C LEU A 505 -0.43 -12.41 30.95
N ASN A 506 0.38 -13.06 31.78
CA ASN A 506 1.37 -12.37 32.62
C ASN A 506 2.73 -12.41 31.92
N LYS A 507 3.32 -11.22 31.69
CA LYS A 507 4.56 -11.06 30.92
C LYS A 507 5.74 -11.86 31.47
N GLU A 508 5.97 -11.78 32.77
CA GLU A 508 7.10 -12.43 33.45
C GLU A 508 6.95 -13.95 33.38
N ASN A 509 5.75 -14.47 33.66
CA ASN A 509 5.45 -15.87 33.52
C ASN A 509 5.65 -16.33 32.08
N TYR A 510 5.12 -15.61 31.10
CA TYR A 510 5.21 -15.95 29.69
C TYR A 510 6.67 -16.03 29.21
N ILE A 511 7.49 -15.05 29.54
CA ILE A 511 8.92 -15.03 29.18
C ILE A 511 9.64 -16.24 29.78
N SER A 512 9.34 -16.60 31.03
CA SER A 512 9.96 -17.76 31.71
C SER A 512 9.69 -19.09 31.03
N LEU A 513 8.60 -19.21 30.25
CA LEU A 513 8.27 -20.42 29.52
C LEU A 513 9.27 -20.76 28.40
N PHE A 514 10.00 -19.77 27.87
CA PHE A 514 11.02 -19.98 26.84
C PHE A 514 12.36 -20.53 27.38
N ASP A 515 12.46 -20.73 28.68
CA ASP A 515 13.57 -21.44 29.34
C ASP A 515 13.21 -22.88 29.73
N LYS A 516 11.96 -23.31 29.47
CA LYS A 516 11.46 -24.64 29.81
C LYS A 516 11.72 -25.67 28.72
N SER A 517 11.86 -26.93 29.14
CA SER A 517 11.98 -28.10 28.27
C SER A 517 10.66 -28.43 27.58
N PHE A 518 10.75 -29.25 26.50
CA PHE A 518 9.57 -29.77 25.81
C PHE A 518 8.58 -30.46 26.76
N ASP A 519 9.09 -31.33 27.69
CA ASP A 519 8.24 -32.06 28.61
C ASP A 519 7.53 -31.17 29.61
N GLU A 520 8.19 -30.12 30.11
CA GLU A 520 7.55 -29.13 31.00
C GLU A 520 6.45 -28.36 30.27
N LEU A 521 6.68 -27.91 29.02
CA LEU A 521 5.69 -27.22 28.25
C LEU A 521 4.55 -28.12 27.78
N LYS A 522 4.82 -29.39 27.53
CA LYS A 522 3.80 -30.40 27.19
C LYS A 522 2.81 -30.61 28.33
N ASN A 523 3.28 -30.53 29.56
CA ASN A 523 2.46 -30.72 30.76
C ASN A 523 1.89 -29.41 31.31
N LEU A 524 2.07 -28.28 30.63
CA LEU A 524 1.52 -27.01 31.04
C LEU A 524 0.00 -26.99 30.87
N ASP A 525 -0.70 -26.90 32.00
CA ASP A 525 -2.17 -26.82 32.05
C ASP A 525 -2.63 -25.37 31.96
N ASP A 526 -2.72 -24.83 30.75
CA ASP A 526 -3.13 -23.47 30.47
C ASP A 526 -4.32 -23.43 29.49
N PRO A 527 -5.40 -22.69 29.78
CA PRO A 527 -6.60 -22.71 28.93
C PRO A 527 -6.40 -22.10 27.55
N LEU A 528 -5.54 -21.07 27.38
CA LEU A 528 -5.22 -20.51 26.07
C LEU A 528 -4.35 -21.46 25.24
N LEU A 529 -3.40 -22.15 25.86
CA LEU A 529 -2.59 -23.15 25.18
C LEU A 529 -3.45 -24.32 24.69
N LYS A 530 -4.39 -24.80 25.52
CA LYS A 530 -5.38 -25.83 25.13
C LYS A 530 -6.25 -25.39 23.96
N LEU A 531 -6.60 -24.11 23.89
CA LEU A 531 -7.34 -23.55 22.75
C LEU A 531 -6.47 -23.55 21.47
N ALA A 532 -5.20 -23.13 21.56
CA ALA A 532 -4.27 -23.20 20.44
C ALA A 532 -4.06 -24.67 19.97
N GLU A 533 -3.99 -25.62 20.87
CA GLU A 533 -3.89 -27.05 20.55
C GLU A 533 -5.06 -27.60 19.72
N GLN A 534 -6.27 -27.00 19.85
CA GLN A 534 -7.43 -27.36 19.03
C GLN A 534 -7.43 -26.66 17.66
N ILE A 535 -6.93 -25.41 17.59
CA ILE A 535 -7.02 -24.58 16.39
C ILE A 535 -5.81 -24.76 15.48
N GLU A 536 -4.58 -24.84 16.01
CA GLU A 536 -3.37 -24.88 15.20
C GLU A 536 -3.27 -26.09 14.25
N PRO A 537 -3.69 -27.31 14.61
CA PRO A 537 -3.74 -28.40 13.64
C PRO A 537 -4.66 -28.13 12.45
N MET A 538 -5.81 -27.50 12.68
CA MET A 538 -6.75 -27.10 11.61
C MET A 538 -6.13 -26.01 10.73
N LYS A 539 -5.39 -25.06 11.32
CA LYS A 539 -4.66 -24.02 10.57
C LYS A 539 -3.56 -24.64 9.72
N MET A 540 -2.79 -25.55 10.27
CA MET A 540 -1.70 -26.24 9.53
C MET A 540 -2.25 -27.04 8.33
N GLU A 541 -3.38 -27.73 8.51
CA GLU A 541 -4.06 -28.43 7.41
C GLU A 541 -4.54 -27.48 6.32
N GLU A 542 -5.15 -26.36 6.72
CA GLU A 542 -5.64 -25.36 5.75
C GLU A 542 -4.49 -24.65 5.02
N ASP A 543 -3.40 -24.32 5.71
CA ASP A 543 -2.20 -23.74 5.11
C ASP A 543 -1.56 -24.72 4.09
N PHE A 544 -1.52 -26.02 4.40
CA PHE A 544 -1.04 -27.05 3.47
C PHE A 544 -1.90 -27.12 2.20
N LYS A 545 -3.24 -27.16 2.37
CA LYS A 545 -4.18 -27.12 1.23
C LYS A 545 -4.07 -25.83 0.43
N ALA A 546 -3.88 -24.69 1.09
CA ALA A 546 -3.69 -23.40 0.43
C ALA A 546 -2.42 -23.39 -0.42
N THR A 547 -1.31 -23.94 0.09
CA THR A 547 -0.05 -24.05 -0.66
C THR A 547 -0.18 -24.94 -1.89
N ALA A 548 -0.91 -26.07 -1.77
CA ALA A 548 -1.17 -26.95 -2.91
C ALA A 548 -2.00 -26.22 -3.99
N ARG A 549 -3.09 -25.54 -3.59
CA ARG A 549 -3.92 -24.73 -4.50
C ARG A 549 -3.13 -23.60 -5.16
N GLU A 550 -2.22 -22.94 -4.41
CA GLU A 550 -1.33 -21.91 -4.94
C GLU A 550 -0.42 -22.46 -6.03
N GLY A 551 0.18 -23.65 -5.83
CA GLY A 551 1.02 -24.32 -6.81
C GLY A 551 0.26 -24.71 -8.09
N GLU A 552 -0.98 -25.19 -7.96
CA GLU A 552 -1.86 -25.49 -9.08
C GLU A 552 -2.25 -24.21 -9.84
N LEU A 553 -2.71 -23.17 -9.12
CA LEU A 553 -3.05 -21.87 -9.72
C LEU A 553 -1.85 -21.21 -10.39
N ASN A 554 -0.63 -21.35 -9.88
CA ASN A 554 0.58 -20.82 -10.51
C ASN A 554 0.73 -21.32 -11.96
N ILE A 555 0.45 -22.60 -12.21
CA ILE A 555 0.49 -23.20 -13.56
C ILE A 555 -0.72 -22.74 -14.40
N LEU A 556 -1.92 -22.78 -13.82
CA LEU A 556 -3.15 -22.46 -14.52
C LEU A 556 -3.22 -20.98 -14.93
N LEU A 557 -2.83 -20.07 -14.06
CA LEU A 557 -2.78 -18.62 -14.34
C LEU A 557 -1.75 -18.29 -15.42
N ALA A 558 -0.62 -19.02 -15.45
CA ALA A 558 0.34 -18.88 -16.55
C ALA A 558 -0.31 -19.20 -17.91
N LYS A 559 -1.01 -20.32 -18.03
CA LYS A 559 -1.72 -20.71 -19.25
C LYS A 559 -2.89 -19.79 -19.57
N PHE A 560 -3.62 -19.35 -18.54
CA PHE A 560 -4.73 -18.40 -18.67
C PHE A 560 -4.27 -17.08 -19.33
N LEU A 561 -3.19 -16.49 -18.84
CA LEU A 561 -2.62 -15.27 -19.39
C LEU A 561 -2.04 -15.49 -20.80
N GLU A 562 -1.41 -16.64 -21.04
CA GLU A 562 -0.88 -17.00 -22.37
C GLU A 562 -2.01 -17.04 -23.41
N VAL A 563 -3.09 -17.76 -23.16
CA VAL A 563 -4.20 -17.87 -24.11
C VAL A 563 -4.98 -16.57 -24.25
N LYS A 564 -5.11 -15.80 -23.17
CA LYS A 564 -5.74 -14.47 -23.19
C LYS A 564 -4.94 -13.50 -24.06
N LYS A 565 -3.60 -13.54 -24.00
CA LYS A 565 -2.72 -12.77 -24.87
C LYS A 565 -2.90 -13.13 -26.35
N LEU A 566 -3.01 -14.42 -26.66
CA LEU A 566 -3.28 -14.90 -28.03
C LEU A 566 -4.64 -14.43 -28.54
N TRP A 567 -5.68 -14.51 -27.69
CA TRP A 567 -7.03 -14.11 -28.04
C TRP A 567 -7.17 -12.62 -28.32
N LEU A 568 -6.65 -11.78 -27.42
CA LEU A 568 -6.79 -10.32 -27.54
C LEU A 568 -5.72 -9.69 -28.43
N ASN A 569 -4.71 -10.46 -28.85
CA ASN A 569 -3.52 -9.95 -29.56
C ASN A 569 -2.92 -8.70 -28.86
N LYS A 570 -2.89 -8.71 -27.52
CA LYS A 570 -2.47 -7.61 -26.66
C LYS A 570 -1.46 -8.10 -25.62
N ASN A 571 -0.41 -7.31 -25.39
CA ASN A 571 0.44 -7.53 -24.24
C ASN A 571 -0.27 -7.02 -22.97
N PHE A 572 -0.19 -7.79 -21.91
CA PHE A 572 -0.68 -7.38 -20.60
C PHE A 572 0.42 -6.69 -19.79
N ILE A 573 0.00 -5.79 -18.93
CA ILE A 573 0.87 -5.19 -17.94
C ILE A 573 0.81 -6.06 -16.69
N PRO A 574 1.95 -6.47 -16.13
CA PRO A 574 1.95 -7.27 -14.91
C PRO A 574 1.38 -6.46 -13.73
N ASP A 575 0.66 -7.15 -12.85
CA ASP A 575 0.16 -6.55 -11.62
C ASP A 575 1.28 -5.88 -10.83
N ALA A 576 0.97 -4.77 -10.16
CA ALA A 576 1.91 -4.10 -9.27
C ALA A 576 2.30 -5.02 -8.11
N ASN A 577 3.54 -4.94 -7.66
CA ASN A 577 4.14 -5.85 -6.69
C ASN A 577 5.24 -5.21 -5.83
N GLY A 578 5.22 -3.86 -5.69
CA GLY A 578 6.21 -3.11 -4.92
C GLY A 578 7.48 -2.76 -5.70
N THR A 579 7.55 -3.05 -6.99
CA THR A 579 8.65 -2.65 -7.88
C THR A 579 8.38 -1.30 -8.53
N LEU A 580 9.44 -0.64 -9.01
CA LEU A 580 9.32 0.68 -9.64
C LEU A 580 8.48 0.62 -10.92
N ARG A 581 7.52 1.54 -11.03
CA ARG A 581 6.53 1.63 -12.10
C ARG A 581 6.32 3.08 -12.54
N LEU A 582 5.87 3.22 -13.78
CA LEU A 582 5.34 4.46 -14.35
C LEU A 582 3.84 4.32 -14.58
N THR A 583 3.08 5.37 -14.27
CA THR A 583 1.70 5.56 -14.75
C THR A 583 1.55 7.00 -15.21
N TYR A 584 0.69 7.25 -16.21
CA TYR A 584 0.49 8.59 -16.75
C TYR A 584 -1.00 8.91 -16.91
N GLY A 585 -1.29 10.18 -17.03
CA GLY A 585 -2.66 10.68 -17.17
C GLY A 585 -2.69 12.20 -17.30
N TYR A 586 -3.80 12.78 -16.88
CA TYR A 586 -4.07 14.22 -17.02
C TYR A 586 -4.72 14.75 -15.76
N VAL A 587 -4.45 16.02 -15.44
CA VAL A 587 -5.16 16.73 -14.37
C VAL A 587 -6.63 16.87 -14.78
N ARG A 588 -7.53 16.21 -14.02
CA ARG A 588 -8.93 16.10 -14.45
C ARG A 588 -9.89 15.85 -13.29
N GLY A 589 -10.98 16.61 -13.26
CA GLY A 589 -12.12 16.37 -12.40
C GLY A 589 -12.93 15.14 -12.82
N TYR A 590 -14.02 14.82 -12.13
CA TYR A 590 -14.94 13.74 -12.44
C TYR A 590 -16.29 13.89 -11.76
N SER A 591 -17.25 13.05 -12.16
CA SER A 591 -18.59 13.00 -11.56
C SER A 591 -18.76 11.71 -10.75
N PRO A 592 -18.65 11.76 -9.40
CA PRO A 592 -18.77 10.57 -8.54
C PRO A 592 -20.21 10.04 -8.47
N ALA A 593 -21.21 10.90 -8.74
CA ALA A 593 -22.63 10.58 -8.69
C ALA A 593 -23.41 11.49 -9.63
N ASP A 594 -24.69 11.15 -9.85
CA ASP A 594 -25.62 11.99 -10.63
C ASP A 594 -25.68 13.43 -10.07
N ALA A 595 -25.67 14.40 -10.97
CA ALA A 595 -25.73 15.84 -10.67
C ALA A 595 -24.58 16.37 -9.78
N THR A 596 -23.46 15.65 -9.67
CA THR A 596 -22.27 16.04 -8.89
C THR A 596 -21.06 16.10 -9.81
N TYR A 597 -20.29 17.17 -9.74
CA TYR A 597 -18.99 17.31 -10.38
C TYR A 597 -17.93 17.73 -9.37
N TYR A 598 -16.81 17.07 -9.34
CA TYR A 598 -15.64 17.42 -8.56
C TYR A 598 -14.60 18.11 -9.44
N SER A 599 -14.35 19.40 -9.15
CA SER A 599 -13.24 20.15 -9.74
C SER A 599 -11.90 19.51 -9.38
N PRO A 600 -10.92 19.54 -10.29
CA PRO A 600 -9.62 18.87 -10.04
C PRO A 600 -8.70 19.63 -9.10
N VAL A 601 -9.03 20.84 -8.66
CA VAL A 601 -8.15 21.65 -7.81
C VAL A 601 -8.88 22.12 -6.57
N THR A 602 -8.27 21.94 -5.39
CA THR A 602 -8.68 22.57 -4.13
C THR A 602 -7.73 23.71 -3.79
N THR A 603 -8.18 24.66 -2.98
CA THR A 603 -7.41 25.87 -2.67
C THR A 603 -7.34 26.15 -1.17
N LEU A 604 -6.44 27.05 -0.78
CA LEU A 604 -6.29 27.51 0.60
C LEU A 604 -7.61 28.09 1.16
N LYS A 605 -8.50 28.63 0.30
CA LYS A 605 -9.84 29.04 0.71
C LYS A 605 -10.63 27.89 1.34
N GLY A 606 -10.57 26.69 0.75
CA GLY A 606 -11.23 25.50 1.30
C GLY A 606 -10.65 25.04 2.63
N VAL A 607 -9.34 25.22 2.86
CA VAL A 607 -8.72 25.00 4.20
C VAL A 607 -9.36 25.93 5.22
N ILE A 608 -9.54 27.21 4.89
CA ILE A 608 -10.15 28.20 5.78
C ILE A 608 -11.64 27.89 6.04
N GLU A 609 -12.38 27.49 5.02
CA GLU A 609 -13.81 27.15 5.11
C GLU A 609 -14.08 25.92 5.98
N LYS A 610 -13.21 24.88 5.89
CA LYS A 610 -13.28 23.68 6.73
C LYS A 610 -12.70 23.91 8.13
N GLY A 611 -11.86 24.91 8.31
CA GLY A 611 -11.07 25.16 9.51
C GLY A 611 -11.88 25.34 10.79
N LYS A 612 -11.50 24.61 11.85
CA LYS A 612 -12.09 24.64 13.19
C LYS A 612 -11.02 24.94 14.24
N SER A 613 -11.45 25.11 15.49
CA SER A 613 -10.55 25.29 16.64
C SER A 613 -9.87 24.00 17.07
N ASP A 614 -10.47 22.84 16.79
CA ASP A 614 -10.03 21.53 17.25
C ASP A 614 -10.47 20.41 16.30
N GLY A 615 -10.08 19.18 16.64
CA GLY A 615 -10.41 17.97 15.89
C GLY A 615 -9.66 17.85 14.56
N ASP A 616 -10.20 17.03 13.64
CA ASP A 616 -9.59 16.72 12.34
C ASP A 616 -9.35 17.96 11.47
N TYR A 617 -10.14 19.02 11.67
CA TYR A 617 -10.06 20.29 10.92
C TYR A 617 -9.42 21.41 11.73
N LYS A 618 -8.62 21.09 12.75
CA LYS A 618 -7.88 22.10 13.50
C LYS A 618 -7.04 22.95 12.57
N LEU A 619 -7.29 24.28 12.58
CA LEU A 619 -6.60 25.24 11.72
C LEU A 619 -5.58 26.04 12.53
N PRO A 620 -4.27 26.01 12.19
CA PRO A 620 -3.29 26.88 12.81
C PRO A 620 -3.63 28.35 12.62
N GLN A 621 -3.47 29.16 13.66
CA GLN A 621 -3.74 30.60 13.62
C GLN A 621 -2.88 31.30 12.56
N SER A 622 -1.63 30.87 12.39
CA SER A 622 -0.70 31.38 11.36
C SER A 622 -1.25 31.24 9.94
N VAL A 623 -1.89 30.11 9.61
CA VAL A 623 -2.51 29.89 8.29
C VAL A 623 -3.64 30.91 8.06
N ARG A 624 -4.50 31.12 9.07
CA ARG A 624 -5.59 32.13 8.97
C ARG A 624 -5.05 33.53 8.80
N GLU A 625 -4.04 33.91 9.58
CA GLU A 625 -3.45 35.25 9.52
C GLU A 625 -2.79 35.54 8.16
N LEU A 626 -2.09 34.57 7.58
CA LEU A 626 -1.49 34.69 6.24
C LEU A 626 -2.58 34.81 5.17
N TYR A 627 -3.64 34.00 5.28
CA TYR A 627 -4.78 34.06 4.37
C TYR A 627 -5.48 35.43 4.41
N ASP A 628 -5.78 35.95 5.60
CA ASP A 628 -6.46 37.25 5.79
C ASP A 628 -5.60 38.40 5.26
N LYS A 629 -4.28 38.32 5.37
CA LYS A 629 -3.32 39.27 4.79
C LYS A 629 -3.09 39.09 3.29
N LYS A 630 -3.59 37.99 2.70
CA LYS A 630 -3.30 37.55 1.33
C LYS A 630 -1.79 37.36 1.07
N ASP A 631 -1.06 36.92 2.09
CA ASP A 631 0.37 36.65 1.97
C ASP A 631 0.58 35.26 1.34
N PHE A 632 0.34 35.19 0.06
CA PHE A 632 0.44 33.95 -0.74
C PHE A 632 1.82 33.78 -1.39
N GLY A 633 2.71 34.78 -1.32
CA GLY A 633 3.99 34.75 -2.01
C GLY A 633 3.83 34.62 -3.53
N ASN A 634 4.75 33.91 -4.16
CA ASN A 634 4.74 33.64 -5.60
C ASN A 634 3.97 32.34 -5.95
N PHE A 635 3.20 31.76 -4.99
CA PHE A 635 2.57 30.45 -5.13
C PHE A 635 1.08 30.51 -5.50
N VAL A 636 0.65 31.64 -6.03
CA VAL A 636 -0.74 31.85 -6.49
C VAL A 636 -0.91 31.27 -7.88
N GLU A 637 -1.97 30.51 -8.07
CA GLU A 637 -2.47 30.21 -9.41
C GLU A 637 -3.29 31.42 -9.88
N GLU A 638 -2.97 31.93 -11.09
CA GLU A 638 -3.46 33.26 -11.55
C GLU A 638 -4.99 33.30 -11.76
N ASP A 639 -5.55 32.25 -12.36
CA ASP A 639 -6.99 32.19 -12.66
C ASP A 639 -7.84 31.98 -11.40
N LEU A 640 -7.33 31.26 -10.41
CA LEU A 640 -8.00 31.03 -9.13
C LEU A 640 -7.79 32.20 -8.15
N GLY A 641 -6.69 32.96 -8.29
CA GLY A 641 -6.27 33.98 -7.34
C GLY A 641 -6.02 33.46 -5.93
N GLN A 642 -5.62 32.19 -5.81
CA GLN A 642 -5.47 31.42 -4.56
C GLN A 642 -4.25 30.51 -4.66
N VAL A 643 -3.75 30.05 -3.51
CA VAL A 643 -2.78 28.97 -3.43
C VAL A 643 -3.51 27.63 -3.63
N PRO A 644 -3.22 26.84 -4.68
CA PRO A 644 -3.73 25.49 -4.84
C PRO A 644 -3.20 24.59 -3.72
N VAL A 645 -4.03 23.65 -3.21
CA VAL A 645 -3.66 22.77 -2.09
C VAL A 645 -3.50 21.33 -2.54
N ALA A 646 -4.46 20.80 -3.29
CA ALA A 646 -4.40 19.47 -3.82
C ALA A 646 -5.01 19.41 -5.22
N ILE A 647 -4.54 18.45 -6.01
CA ILE A 647 -4.98 18.21 -7.38
C ILE A 647 -5.47 16.77 -7.58
N LEU A 648 -6.43 16.62 -8.51
CA LEU A 648 -6.87 15.32 -9.04
C LEU A 648 -6.27 15.06 -10.41
N TYR A 649 -5.91 13.82 -10.66
CA TYR A 649 -5.47 13.34 -11.98
C TYR A 649 -5.88 11.88 -12.17
N ASN A 650 -6.09 11.47 -13.41
CA ASN A 650 -6.66 10.16 -13.75
C ASN A 650 -5.62 9.04 -13.93
N THR A 651 -4.46 9.15 -13.29
CA THR A 651 -3.45 8.08 -13.29
C THR A 651 -3.91 6.84 -12.51
N ASP A 652 -3.36 5.69 -12.89
CA ASP A 652 -3.62 4.42 -12.22
C ASP A 652 -2.64 4.23 -11.05
N THR A 653 -3.07 4.48 -9.83
CA THR A 653 -2.24 4.35 -8.61
C THR A 653 -2.79 3.32 -7.64
N SER A 654 -1.93 2.81 -6.76
CA SER A 654 -2.31 1.94 -5.64
C SER A 654 -1.54 2.29 -4.37
N GLY A 655 -1.81 1.60 -3.25
CA GLY A 655 -1.01 1.73 -2.03
C GLY A 655 0.46 1.50 -2.32
N GLY A 656 1.36 2.34 -1.75
CA GLY A 656 2.79 2.38 -2.08
C GLY A 656 3.19 3.53 -3.01
N ASN A 657 2.25 4.08 -3.81
CA ASN A 657 2.46 5.35 -4.52
C ASN A 657 2.44 6.58 -3.59
N SER A 658 2.16 6.43 -2.31
CA SER A 658 2.33 7.50 -1.32
C SER A 658 3.76 8.05 -1.39
N GLY A 659 3.91 9.39 -1.54
CA GLY A 659 5.19 10.08 -1.69
C GLY A 659 5.81 9.99 -3.10
N SER A 660 5.10 9.41 -4.07
CA SER A 660 5.54 9.44 -5.47
C SER A 660 5.49 10.85 -6.03
N PRO A 661 6.55 11.30 -6.74
CA PRO A 661 6.50 12.55 -7.47
C PRO A 661 5.45 12.46 -8.59
N VAL A 662 4.67 13.52 -8.74
CA VAL A 662 3.86 13.79 -9.92
C VAL A 662 4.65 14.77 -10.79
N LEU A 663 4.97 14.34 -11.98
CA LEU A 663 5.83 15.06 -12.91
C LEU A 663 5.01 15.59 -14.08
N ASP A 664 5.34 16.79 -14.54
CA ASP A 664 4.73 17.40 -15.71
C ASP A 664 5.30 16.85 -17.03
N ALA A 665 4.88 17.40 -18.15
CA ALA A 665 5.35 17.02 -19.48
C ALA A 665 6.87 17.20 -19.67
N ASN A 666 7.52 18.07 -18.91
CA ASN A 666 8.96 18.33 -18.97
C ASN A 666 9.75 17.48 -17.96
N GLY A 667 9.09 16.62 -17.19
CA GLY A 667 9.72 15.80 -16.16
C GLY A 667 10.02 16.58 -14.87
N GLU A 668 9.38 17.71 -14.63
CA GLU A 668 9.54 18.55 -13.46
C GLU A 668 8.48 18.23 -12.41
N LEU A 669 8.85 18.33 -11.13
CA LEU A 669 8.00 18.01 -9.99
C LEU A 669 6.92 19.08 -9.77
N VAL A 670 5.65 18.70 -9.89
CA VAL A 670 4.49 19.60 -9.80
C VAL A 670 3.50 19.24 -8.69
N ALA A 671 3.56 18.00 -8.19
CA ALA A 671 2.77 17.59 -7.02
C ALA A 671 3.36 16.34 -6.39
N LEU A 672 2.88 16.00 -5.19
CA LEU A 672 3.27 14.82 -4.43
C LEU A 672 2.05 13.92 -4.23
N ASN A 673 2.03 12.74 -4.85
CA ASN A 673 0.94 11.78 -4.71
C ASN A 673 0.83 11.29 -3.25
N PHE A 674 -0.37 11.31 -2.67
CA PHE A 674 -0.55 10.83 -1.30
C PHE A 674 -1.78 9.95 -1.09
N ASP A 675 -2.82 10.08 -1.93
CA ASP A 675 -4.07 9.36 -1.77
C ASP A 675 -4.77 9.16 -3.12
N ARG A 676 -5.94 8.60 -3.11
CA ARG A 676 -6.87 8.52 -4.24
C ARG A 676 -8.31 8.67 -3.74
N CYS A 677 -9.23 9.03 -4.62
CA CYS A 677 -10.64 9.17 -4.27
C CYS A 677 -11.23 7.82 -3.86
N PHE A 678 -12.31 7.87 -3.08
CA PHE A 678 -13.01 6.68 -2.58
C PHE A 678 -13.44 5.73 -3.72
N GLU A 679 -13.91 6.28 -4.82
CA GLU A 679 -14.29 5.53 -6.02
C GLU A 679 -13.10 4.82 -6.67
N ALA A 680 -11.88 5.36 -6.52
CA ALA A 680 -10.66 4.78 -7.06
C ALA A 680 -10.06 3.66 -6.19
N THR A 681 -10.66 3.31 -5.07
CA THR A 681 -10.26 2.13 -4.27
C THR A 681 -10.34 0.83 -5.08
N ILE A 682 -11.20 0.80 -6.12
CA ILE A 682 -11.32 -0.32 -7.06
C ILE A 682 -10.10 -0.52 -7.97
N ASN A 683 -9.18 0.46 -8.08
CA ASN A 683 -8.01 0.39 -8.98
C ASN A 683 -7.13 -0.85 -8.75
N ASP A 684 -7.18 -1.43 -7.55
CA ASP A 684 -6.45 -2.67 -7.29
C ASP A 684 -6.98 -3.85 -8.13
N TYR A 685 -8.22 -3.76 -8.67
CA TYR A 685 -8.87 -4.77 -9.51
C TYR A 685 -9.13 -4.29 -10.96
N ALA A 686 -9.46 -3.02 -11.14
CA ALA A 686 -9.70 -2.39 -12.44
C ALA A 686 -9.61 -0.87 -12.32
N TRP A 687 -8.99 -0.22 -13.29
CA TRP A 687 -9.04 1.22 -13.46
C TRP A 687 -10.28 1.63 -14.26
N SER A 688 -10.80 2.82 -14.00
CA SER A 688 -11.94 3.39 -14.71
C SER A 688 -11.76 4.88 -14.96
N GLU A 689 -11.83 5.32 -16.22
CA GLU A 689 -11.78 6.75 -16.56
C GLU A 689 -12.87 7.55 -15.82
N ASP A 690 -14.03 6.96 -15.62
CA ASP A 690 -15.16 7.67 -14.98
C ASP A 690 -14.91 7.97 -13.50
N TYR A 691 -14.14 7.13 -12.80
CA TYR A 691 -14.06 7.15 -11.33
C TYR A 691 -12.64 7.17 -10.76
N SER A 692 -11.64 6.67 -11.50
CA SER A 692 -10.29 6.55 -10.97
C SER A 692 -9.59 7.91 -10.95
N ARG A 693 -9.43 8.48 -9.76
CA ARG A 693 -8.65 9.71 -9.54
C ARG A 693 -7.69 9.54 -8.40
N SER A 694 -6.44 9.86 -8.68
CA SER A 694 -5.37 10.01 -7.68
C SER A 694 -5.38 11.42 -7.13
N ILE A 695 -4.90 11.59 -5.89
CA ILE A 695 -4.84 12.87 -5.19
C ILE A 695 -3.38 13.18 -4.90
N GLY A 696 -2.91 14.34 -5.35
CA GLY A 696 -1.58 14.89 -5.04
C GLY A 696 -1.65 16.19 -4.25
N VAL A 697 -0.72 16.40 -3.33
CA VAL A 697 -0.48 17.72 -2.75
C VAL A 697 0.15 18.60 -3.82
N ASP A 698 -0.45 19.73 -4.14
CA ASP A 698 0.10 20.68 -5.13
C ASP A 698 1.45 21.21 -4.63
N ILE A 699 2.43 21.27 -5.52
CA ILE A 699 3.78 21.73 -5.16
C ILE A 699 3.76 23.16 -4.63
N ARG A 700 2.87 24.02 -5.12
CA ARG A 700 2.71 25.40 -4.65
C ARG A 700 2.32 25.45 -3.18
N TYR A 701 1.49 24.50 -2.70
CA TYR A 701 1.16 24.38 -1.28
C TYR A 701 2.34 23.86 -0.44
N VAL A 702 3.09 22.88 -0.96
CA VAL A 702 4.31 22.40 -0.31
C VAL A 702 5.30 23.54 -0.08
N LEU A 703 5.56 24.33 -1.12
CA LEU A 703 6.48 25.47 -1.07
C LEU A 703 5.95 26.59 -0.16
N TRP A 704 4.66 26.95 -0.28
CA TRP A 704 4.02 27.95 0.57
C TRP A 704 4.10 27.60 2.05
N VAL A 705 3.76 26.36 2.42
CA VAL A 705 3.82 25.91 3.80
C VAL A 705 5.27 25.91 4.31
N THR A 706 6.20 25.41 3.51
CA THR A 706 7.63 25.37 3.86
C THR A 706 8.17 26.78 4.10
N GLN A 707 7.86 27.73 3.23
CA GLN A 707 8.34 29.10 3.35
C GLN A 707 7.58 29.89 4.42
N LYS A 708 6.24 30.00 4.29
CA LYS A 708 5.45 30.97 5.07
C LYS A 708 5.08 30.47 6.46
N ILE A 709 4.91 29.18 6.65
CA ILE A 709 4.59 28.57 7.95
C ILE A 709 5.88 28.09 8.61
N GLY A 710 6.74 27.44 7.86
CA GLY A 710 7.99 26.88 8.36
C GLY A 710 9.11 27.91 8.51
N GLY A 711 9.12 28.97 7.71
CA GLY A 711 10.26 29.89 7.64
C GLY A 711 11.54 29.18 7.19
N ALA A 712 11.41 28.18 6.33
CA ALA A 712 12.48 27.32 5.86
C ALA A 712 12.88 27.66 4.43
N ASP A 713 13.16 28.94 4.16
CA ASP A 713 13.59 29.46 2.84
C ASP A 713 14.82 28.72 2.32
N PHE A 714 15.71 28.29 3.21
CA PHE A 714 16.91 27.52 2.85
C PHE A 714 16.60 26.19 2.11
N LEU A 715 15.43 25.58 2.35
CA LEU A 715 15.02 24.39 1.61
C LEU A 715 14.58 24.73 0.19
N LEU A 716 13.94 25.86 -0.01
CA LEU A 716 13.59 26.34 -1.36
C LEU A 716 14.88 26.63 -2.15
N GLU A 717 15.83 27.34 -1.53
CA GLU A 717 17.14 27.62 -2.12
C GLU A 717 17.88 26.30 -2.49
N GLU A 718 17.88 25.31 -1.58
CA GLU A 718 18.50 24.00 -1.83
C GLU A 718 17.85 23.26 -3.01
N MET A 719 16.53 23.39 -3.18
CA MET A 719 15.79 22.82 -4.31
C MET A 719 15.91 23.64 -5.61
N GLY A 720 16.59 24.78 -5.59
CA GLY A 720 16.70 25.69 -6.73
C GLY A 720 15.41 26.44 -7.06
N VAL A 721 14.53 26.65 -6.07
CA VAL A 721 13.31 27.45 -6.21
C VAL A 721 13.58 28.86 -5.66
N GLU A 722 13.46 29.89 -6.53
CA GLU A 722 13.66 31.30 -6.17
C GLU A 722 12.37 31.99 -5.63
#